data_fdd13be8dfababea65b05676ae2541bf
#
_entry.id   fdd13be8dfababea65b05676ae2541bf
#
_cell.length_a   1.000
_cell.length_b   1.000
_cell.length_c   1.000
_cell.angle_alpha   90.00
_cell.angle_beta   90.00
_cell.angle_gamma   90.00
#
_symmetry.space_group_name_H-M   'P 1'
#
loop_
_entity.id
_entity.type
_entity.pdbx_description
1 polymer ?
#
loop_
_entity_poly.entity_id
_entity_poly.type
_entity_poly.pdbx_seq_one_letter_code
_entity_poly.pdbx_strand_id
1 'polypeptide(L)'
;MQGKRIGPGRSVGRRTFLKATGALGVAAAQAGLAPGVPHARAVGTEPVEGEEIRRSICDMCCLGRCGVEVFVKDGRATRVQPFREYPNGPLCVKGNSILFQLYHPDRLKYPMRRTNPKGSSHAGWQRISWDEALGTIAEKFTKIKQKYGAEKVLFYAGDPKDPVRPNLQRLALKFGSPNYGTESSTCHRATVVAASLNGAASVGLTPDTRAVVIWAHNPAWSMAREMQELVSAKERGVKIIDVDPRMAPTTRLADIHLQLRPGTDGALALGMAYVIIIEKLYDKEFVLNWTQGFQEFSDYVQRFTPEKVQEITGIPAGKVAAAARLYATNKPTGWITSASPTVHHWNGCQNHRAISAMTAIAGAVRVPGLKPSAPPLPVRDISEWRTLLPPLRNKRVDLKDFPVWERFVEEIQMNRLPEYVAQDLLKAGLFVGCNYRMWPQDQLYAKAISDLEFSAGADFWLTPTMELMDIVLPAATSLERLGPVSVTGSTIFLPQPVVSPIAEARGDLEWMWDLAKHLGIGADFWNGDVMATLDWQLEPLGIKAIDLMKEPKGRVIKAPPPKSTADKPGFRTPSGKFELKSSILEKAGFDGLPTYQEPPEGPVAQPRMAEKFPLVFNTGSREPMYVHSRHRNNPRLRELQPDPKVDLNRKDAEARGIKQGEDVIIETPAGSITVKANITNLAQPGVVHVFHGWPQADVNTILARTLDPISGFPAFKSQLCQVRKA
;
A
#
# COMPACT_ATOMS: atom_id res chain seq x y z
N MET A 1 20.08 65.98 4.09
CA MET A 1 20.28 64.78 3.29
C MET A 1 19.04 63.89 3.39
N GLN A 2 18.34 63.72 2.28
CA GLN A 2 17.00 63.13 2.24
C GLN A 2 17.07 61.62 2.27
N GLY A 3 16.40 60.97 3.24
CA GLY A 3 16.19 59.54 3.30
C GLY A 3 15.00 59.12 2.43
N LYS A 4 15.22 58.30 1.38
CA LYS A 4 14.18 57.71 0.56
C LYS A 4 13.45 56.59 1.34
N ARG A 5 12.15 56.73 1.55
CA ARG A 5 11.25 55.69 2.02
C ARG A 5 11.03 54.67 0.92
N ILE A 6 11.27 53.40 1.22
CA ILE A 6 10.92 52.26 0.36
C ILE A 6 9.43 51.97 0.58
N GLY A 7 8.63 52.03 -0.45
CA GLY A 7 7.19 51.72 -0.44
C GLY A 7 6.93 50.23 -0.38
N PRO A 8 5.72 49.79 0.05
CA PRO A 8 5.39 48.37 0.24
C PRO A 8 5.30 47.63 -1.10
N GLY A 9 5.98 46.49 -1.16
CA GLY A 9 6.00 45.61 -2.34
C GLY A 9 4.60 45.12 -2.73
N ARG A 10 4.31 45.11 -4.02
CA ARG A 10 3.06 44.60 -4.59
C ARG A 10 2.91 43.13 -4.26
N SER A 11 1.79 42.75 -3.60
CA SER A 11 1.39 41.38 -3.39
C SER A 11 1.03 40.74 -4.72
N VAL A 12 1.73 39.68 -5.08
CA VAL A 12 1.39 38.84 -6.24
C VAL A 12 0.12 38.08 -5.91
N GLY A 13 -0.94 38.29 -6.70
CA GLY A 13 -2.24 37.64 -6.44
C GLY A 13 -2.17 36.12 -6.50
N ARG A 14 -2.91 35.41 -5.64
CA ARG A 14 -2.99 33.95 -5.52
C ARG A 14 -3.17 33.21 -6.87
N ARG A 15 -3.92 33.78 -7.80
CA ARG A 15 -4.10 33.22 -9.15
C ARG A 15 -2.82 33.19 -9.99
N THR A 16 -1.97 34.19 -9.85
CA THR A 16 -0.68 34.28 -10.55
C THR A 16 0.32 33.31 -9.96
N PHE A 17 0.27 33.08 -8.63
CA PHE A 17 1.13 32.11 -7.96
C PHE A 17 0.77 30.66 -8.33
N LEU A 18 -0.53 30.30 -8.40
CA LEU A 18 -0.97 28.95 -8.79
C LEU A 18 -0.70 28.66 -10.29
N LYS A 19 -0.79 29.68 -11.15
CA LYS A 19 -0.38 29.55 -12.56
C LYS A 19 1.14 29.40 -12.69
N ALA A 20 1.91 30.09 -11.85
CA ALA A 20 3.37 29.97 -11.83
C ALA A 20 3.86 28.63 -11.28
N THR A 21 3.19 28.04 -10.26
CA THR A 21 3.54 26.71 -9.73
C THR A 21 3.13 25.57 -10.67
N GLY A 22 2.04 25.72 -11.42
CA GLY A 22 1.68 24.82 -12.52
C GLY A 22 2.68 24.92 -13.70
N ALA A 23 3.16 26.12 -14.00
CA ALA A 23 4.15 26.37 -15.05
C ALA A 23 5.59 26.01 -14.60
N LEU A 24 5.92 26.12 -13.30
CA LEU A 24 7.23 25.72 -12.77
C LEU A 24 7.42 24.20 -12.77
N GLY A 25 6.36 23.39 -12.66
CA GLY A 25 6.43 21.95 -12.89
C GLY A 25 6.79 21.59 -14.34
N VAL A 26 6.45 22.46 -15.29
CA VAL A 26 6.79 22.31 -16.73
C VAL A 26 8.11 23.04 -17.04
N ALA A 27 8.40 24.17 -16.41
CA ALA A 27 9.60 24.98 -16.66
C ALA A 27 10.87 24.44 -15.96
N ALA A 28 10.75 23.74 -14.83
CA ALA A 28 11.90 23.05 -14.21
C ALA A 28 12.42 21.89 -15.08
N ALA A 29 11.60 21.38 -16.01
CA ALA A 29 12.03 20.46 -17.04
C ALA A 29 12.79 21.14 -18.21
N GLN A 30 12.79 22.47 -18.28
CA GLN A 30 13.39 23.22 -19.39
C GLN A 30 14.69 23.98 -19.01
N ALA A 31 15.01 24.16 -17.74
CA ALA A 31 16.06 25.05 -17.28
C ALA A 31 17.41 24.40 -16.95
N GLY A 32 17.68 23.20 -17.42
CA GLY A 32 18.90 22.46 -17.05
C GLY A 32 19.59 21.66 -18.16
N LEU A 33 19.33 21.92 -19.43
CA LEU A 33 19.95 21.19 -20.53
C LEU A 33 21.05 21.99 -21.22
N ALA A 34 22.24 21.39 -21.27
CA ALA A 34 23.39 21.91 -22.05
C ALA A 34 23.05 22.06 -23.54
N PRO A 35 23.71 23.03 -24.28
CA PRO A 35 23.45 23.21 -25.69
C PRO A 35 23.84 21.95 -26.48
N GLY A 36 22.88 21.36 -27.16
CA GLY A 36 23.07 20.15 -27.98
C GLY A 36 22.10 18.99 -27.74
N VAL A 37 21.28 19.03 -26.67
CA VAL A 37 20.21 18.04 -26.48
C VAL A 37 18.98 18.52 -27.28
N PRO A 38 18.46 17.70 -28.23
CA PRO A 38 17.25 18.08 -28.96
C PRO A 38 16.11 18.28 -27.97
N HIS A 39 15.52 19.46 -27.93
CA HIS A 39 14.33 19.75 -27.14
C HIS A 39 13.27 18.70 -27.48
N ALA A 40 12.81 17.97 -26.48
CA ALA A 40 11.65 17.12 -26.66
C ALA A 40 10.49 18.02 -27.10
N ARG A 41 10.16 18.01 -28.39
CA ARG A 41 8.93 18.62 -28.88
C ARG A 41 7.79 18.07 -28.05
N ALA A 42 6.86 18.93 -27.65
CA ALA A 42 5.59 18.47 -27.08
C ALA A 42 5.05 17.36 -27.98
N VAL A 43 5.04 16.14 -27.47
CA VAL A 43 4.58 14.98 -28.26
C VAL A 43 3.12 15.23 -28.56
N GLY A 44 2.73 15.27 -29.83
CA GLY A 44 1.36 15.50 -30.26
C GLY A 44 0.41 14.51 -29.56
N THR A 45 -0.77 14.99 -29.23
CA THR A 45 -1.84 14.13 -28.64
C THR A 45 -2.53 13.28 -29.68
N GLU A 46 -2.35 13.60 -30.94
CA GLU A 46 -2.94 12.88 -32.07
C GLU A 46 -1.96 11.85 -32.66
N PRO A 47 -2.46 10.74 -33.22
CA PRO A 47 -1.63 9.75 -33.89
C PRO A 47 -0.98 10.37 -35.14
N VAL A 48 0.28 10.00 -35.39
CA VAL A 48 0.95 10.30 -36.64
C VAL A 48 0.66 9.20 -37.67
N GLU A 49 1.00 9.42 -38.92
CA GLU A 49 0.75 8.44 -40.00
C GLU A 49 1.29 7.05 -39.65
N GLY A 50 0.42 6.05 -39.73
CA GLY A 50 0.71 4.66 -39.40
C GLY A 50 0.68 4.34 -37.90
N GLU A 51 0.35 5.28 -37.01
CA GLU A 51 0.07 4.98 -35.61
C GLU A 51 -1.43 4.72 -35.39
N GLU A 52 -1.75 3.73 -34.55
CA GLU A 52 -3.07 3.53 -33.97
C GLU A 52 -3.06 3.75 -32.48
N ILE A 53 -4.20 4.16 -31.89
CA ILE A 53 -4.36 4.30 -30.45
C ILE A 53 -5.04 3.06 -29.90
N ARG A 54 -4.38 2.37 -28.96
CA ARG A 54 -4.95 1.28 -28.16
C ARG A 54 -5.05 1.69 -26.71
N ARG A 55 -6.06 1.19 -25.99
CA ARG A 55 -6.37 1.57 -24.61
C ARG A 55 -6.14 0.41 -23.66
N SER A 56 -5.56 0.73 -22.51
CA SER A 56 -5.30 -0.24 -21.45
C SER A 56 -5.31 0.46 -20.09
N ILE A 57 -4.89 -0.27 -19.06
CA ILE A 57 -4.76 0.22 -17.69
C ILE A 57 -3.30 0.16 -17.27
N CYS A 58 -2.84 1.23 -16.62
CA CYS A 58 -1.51 1.30 -16.04
C CYS A 58 -1.43 0.47 -14.76
N ASP A 59 -0.50 -0.47 -14.68
CA ASP A 59 -0.19 -1.30 -13.50
C ASP A 59 1.10 -0.91 -12.78
N MET A 60 1.63 0.27 -13.08
CA MET A 60 2.90 0.77 -12.51
C MET A 60 2.82 1.05 -10.99
N CYS A 61 1.64 1.07 -10.40
CA CYS A 61 1.46 1.18 -8.95
C CYS A 61 0.25 0.37 -8.46
N CYS A 62 0.19 0.15 -7.13
CA CYS A 62 -0.79 -0.73 -6.53
C CYS A 62 -2.25 -0.19 -6.48
N LEU A 63 -2.47 1.11 -6.60
CA LEU A 63 -3.79 1.73 -6.35
C LEU A 63 -4.33 2.54 -7.53
N GLY A 64 -3.48 2.99 -8.44
CA GLY A 64 -3.86 3.99 -9.43
C GLY A 64 -4.82 3.48 -10.48
N ARG A 65 -4.57 2.31 -11.06
CA ARG A 65 -5.30 1.76 -12.23
C ARG A 65 -5.71 2.85 -13.22
N CYS A 66 -4.77 3.76 -13.53
CA CYS A 66 -5.02 4.89 -14.41
C CYS A 66 -5.22 4.38 -15.83
N GLY A 67 -6.20 4.93 -16.55
CA GLY A 67 -6.37 4.66 -17.96
C GLY A 67 -5.18 5.17 -18.77
N VAL A 68 -4.68 4.38 -19.71
CA VAL A 68 -3.57 4.71 -20.59
C VAL A 68 -3.96 4.52 -22.05
N GLU A 69 -3.72 5.54 -22.86
CA GLU A 69 -3.72 5.44 -24.33
C GLU A 69 -2.28 5.19 -24.77
N VAL A 70 -2.11 4.17 -25.59
CA VAL A 70 -0.83 3.72 -26.11
C VAL A 70 -0.85 3.87 -27.63
N PHE A 71 0.12 4.58 -28.17
CA PHE A 71 0.31 4.69 -29.61
C PHE A 71 1.15 3.52 -30.10
N VAL A 72 0.63 2.81 -31.09
CA VAL A 72 1.24 1.60 -31.63
C VAL A 72 1.51 1.81 -33.11
N LYS A 73 2.74 1.53 -33.53
CA LYS A 73 3.16 1.53 -34.94
C LYS A 73 3.89 0.22 -35.23
N ASP A 74 3.51 -0.46 -36.29
CA ASP A 74 4.10 -1.74 -36.73
C ASP A 74 4.15 -2.77 -35.58
N GLY A 75 3.08 -2.84 -34.77
CA GLY A 75 2.97 -3.74 -33.61
C GLY A 75 3.81 -3.34 -32.40
N ARG A 76 4.48 -2.18 -32.42
CA ARG A 76 5.33 -1.68 -31.34
C ARG A 76 4.73 -0.45 -30.67
N ALA A 77 4.64 -0.44 -29.37
CA ALA A 77 4.23 0.74 -28.59
C ALA A 77 5.34 1.81 -28.66
N THR A 78 4.99 3.02 -29.06
CA THR A 78 5.93 4.12 -29.33
C THR A 78 5.89 5.19 -28.25
N ARG A 79 4.70 5.51 -27.74
CA ARG A 79 4.47 6.54 -26.70
C ARG A 79 3.15 6.28 -25.99
N VAL A 80 2.96 6.94 -24.85
CA VAL A 80 1.76 6.84 -24.02
C VAL A 80 1.24 8.22 -23.64
N GLN A 81 -0.08 8.27 -23.39
CA GLN A 81 -0.72 9.44 -22.80
C GLN A 81 -1.87 9.02 -21.87
N PRO A 82 -2.38 9.94 -21.01
CA PRO A 82 -3.55 9.63 -20.18
C PRO A 82 -4.78 9.34 -21.04
N PHE A 83 -5.48 8.25 -20.72
CA PHE A 83 -6.83 8.00 -21.22
C PHE A 83 -7.81 8.85 -20.40
N ARG A 84 -8.10 10.06 -20.87
CA ARG A 84 -8.82 11.10 -20.11
C ARG A 84 -10.27 10.77 -19.79
N GLU A 85 -10.91 9.97 -20.63
CA GLU A 85 -12.30 9.55 -20.45
C GLU A 85 -12.45 8.44 -19.40
N TYR A 86 -11.34 7.79 -19.01
CA TYR A 86 -11.34 6.78 -17.97
C TYR A 86 -11.40 7.44 -16.58
N PRO A 87 -12.20 6.92 -15.63
CA PRO A 87 -12.47 7.60 -14.35
C PRO A 87 -11.26 7.83 -13.45
N ASN A 88 -10.19 7.04 -13.59
CA ASN A 88 -8.98 7.19 -12.80
C ASN A 88 -7.93 8.05 -13.53
N GLY A 89 -7.89 9.26 -13.13
CA GLY A 89 -7.03 10.42 -13.27
C GLY A 89 -5.81 10.42 -14.20
N PRO A 90 -5.01 11.46 -14.16
CA PRO A 90 -3.85 11.61 -15.06
C PRO A 90 -2.77 10.57 -14.74
N LEU A 91 -1.97 10.22 -15.75
CA LEU A 91 -0.77 9.42 -15.57
C LEU A 91 0.28 10.21 -14.76
N CYS A 92 0.82 9.58 -13.73
CA CYS A 92 1.96 10.10 -12.99
C CYS A 92 3.27 9.78 -13.73
N VAL A 93 4.41 10.25 -13.17
CA VAL A 93 5.74 10.00 -13.75
C VAL A 93 6.03 8.52 -14.01
N LYS A 94 5.53 7.61 -13.15
CA LYS A 94 5.65 6.15 -13.32
C LYS A 94 4.85 5.66 -14.52
N GLY A 95 3.57 6.03 -14.62
CA GLY A 95 2.72 5.64 -15.74
C GLY A 95 3.25 6.13 -17.09
N ASN A 96 3.79 7.35 -17.14
CA ASN A 96 4.44 7.87 -18.34
C ASN A 96 5.73 7.12 -18.74
N SER A 97 6.28 6.31 -17.83
CA SER A 97 7.48 5.49 -18.08
C SER A 97 7.16 4.00 -18.30
N ILE A 98 5.91 3.61 -18.49
CA ILE A 98 5.49 2.20 -18.61
C ILE A 98 6.18 1.46 -19.77
N LEU A 99 6.52 2.14 -20.87
CA LEU A 99 7.20 1.54 -22.00
C LEU A 99 8.64 1.10 -21.65
N PHE A 100 9.30 1.75 -20.68
CA PHE A 100 10.60 1.29 -20.19
C PHE A 100 10.51 -0.05 -19.46
N GLN A 101 9.40 -0.30 -18.76
CA GLN A 101 9.14 -1.63 -18.19
C GLN A 101 8.87 -2.64 -19.29
N LEU A 102 8.04 -2.30 -20.26
CA LEU A 102 7.66 -3.17 -21.37
C LEU A 102 8.88 -3.66 -22.17
N TYR A 103 9.78 -2.75 -22.54
CA TYR A 103 10.92 -3.02 -23.41
C TYR A 103 12.28 -3.12 -22.69
N HIS A 104 12.28 -3.28 -21.38
CA HIS A 104 13.52 -3.39 -20.64
C HIS A 104 14.33 -4.63 -21.05
N PRO A 105 15.66 -4.53 -21.30
CA PRO A 105 16.47 -5.64 -21.80
C PRO A 105 16.53 -6.82 -20.82
N ASP A 106 16.50 -6.55 -19.51
CA ASP A 106 16.65 -7.55 -18.43
C ASP A 106 15.33 -8.25 -18.08
N ARG A 107 14.25 -8.04 -18.85
CA ARG A 107 13.03 -8.80 -18.62
C ARG A 107 13.25 -10.29 -18.80
N LEU A 108 12.64 -11.09 -17.91
CA LEU A 108 12.51 -12.53 -18.12
C LEU A 108 11.73 -12.79 -19.41
N LYS A 109 12.30 -13.64 -20.26
CA LYS A 109 11.79 -13.93 -21.60
C LYS A 109 11.28 -15.34 -21.76
N TYR A 110 11.80 -16.25 -20.95
CA TYR A 110 11.56 -17.70 -21.06
C TYR A 110 11.41 -18.31 -19.67
N PRO A 111 10.67 -19.41 -19.51
CA PRO A 111 10.74 -20.23 -18.31
C PRO A 111 12.16 -20.79 -18.13
N MET A 112 12.65 -20.78 -16.90
CA MET A 112 14.00 -21.26 -16.59
C MET A 112 13.98 -22.16 -15.36
N ARG A 113 14.83 -23.18 -15.38
CA ARG A 113 15.06 -24.09 -14.27
C ARG A 113 16.45 -23.85 -13.69
N ARG A 114 16.56 -23.84 -12.37
CA ARG A 114 17.81 -23.87 -11.63
C ARG A 114 18.51 -25.21 -11.84
N THR A 115 19.82 -25.19 -12.14
CA THR A 115 20.65 -26.41 -12.24
C THR A 115 21.61 -26.57 -11.07
N ASN A 116 22.01 -25.48 -10.43
CA ASN A 116 22.88 -25.52 -9.27
C ASN A 116 22.07 -25.63 -7.96
N PRO A 117 22.61 -26.26 -6.91
CA PRO A 117 21.96 -26.33 -5.61
C PRO A 117 21.54 -24.94 -5.08
N LYS A 118 20.46 -24.87 -4.32
CA LYS A 118 20.09 -23.66 -3.56
C LYS A 118 21.25 -23.25 -2.64
N GLY A 119 21.49 -21.94 -2.54
CA GLY A 119 22.64 -21.42 -1.78
C GLY A 119 23.94 -21.28 -2.57
N SER A 120 24.02 -21.80 -3.81
CA SER A 120 25.15 -21.55 -4.71
C SER A 120 25.23 -20.07 -5.11
N SER A 121 26.44 -19.57 -5.39
CA SER A 121 26.68 -18.17 -5.81
C SER A 121 25.94 -17.76 -7.08
N HIS A 122 25.58 -18.73 -7.92
CA HIS A 122 24.73 -18.53 -9.09
C HIS A 122 23.80 -19.73 -9.30
N ALA A 123 22.62 -19.48 -9.83
CA ALA A 123 21.58 -20.48 -10.01
C ALA A 123 21.86 -21.48 -11.14
N GLY A 124 22.68 -21.11 -12.13
CA GLY A 124 22.92 -21.92 -13.33
C GLY A 124 21.66 -22.06 -14.17
N TRP A 125 20.98 -20.95 -14.46
CA TRP A 125 19.70 -20.95 -15.14
C TRP A 125 19.74 -21.61 -16.52
N GLN A 126 18.87 -22.61 -16.72
CA GLN A 126 18.65 -23.29 -18.00
C GLN A 126 17.23 -22.97 -18.50
N ARG A 127 17.12 -22.50 -19.74
CA ARG A 127 15.81 -22.33 -20.41
C ARG A 127 15.14 -23.68 -20.58
N ILE A 128 13.84 -23.74 -20.28
CA ILE A 128 12.96 -24.88 -20.47
C ILE A 128 11.67 -24.44 -21.18
N SER A 129 10.84 -25.37 -21.62
CA SER A 129 9.53 -25.05 -22.14
C SER A 129 8.51 -24.72 -21.05
N TRP A 130 7.41 -24.05 -21.40
CA TRP A 130 6.30 -23.84 -20.48
C TRP A 130 5.69 -25.15 -19.98
N ASP A 131 5.52 -26.13 -20.86
CA ASP A 131 4.98 -27.43 -20.50
C ASP A 131 5.87 -28.16 -19.49
N GLU A 132 7.19 -28.18 -19.72
CA GLU A 132 8.17 -28.72 -18.78
C GLU A 132 8.12 -27.98 -17.43
N ALA A 133 8.04 -26.64 -17.44
CA ALA A 133 7.99 -25.84 -16.23
C ALA A 133 6.74 -26.13 -15.40
N LEU A 134 5.57 -26.05 -16.03
CA LEU A 134 4.29 -26.27 -15.35
C LEU A 134 4.10 -27.73 -14.93
N GLY A 135 4.53 -28.68 -15.75
CA GLY A 135 4.53 -30.11 -15.43
C GLY A 135 5.42 -30.42 -14.22
N THR A 136 6.61 -29.82 -14.14
CA THR A 136 7.52 -29.99 -13.00
C THR A 136 6.92 -29.39 -11.72
N ILE A 137 6.35 -28.17 -11.79
CA ILE A 137 5.69 -27.55 -10.65
C ILE A 137 4.54 -28.44 -10.14
N ALA A 138 3.70 -28.90 -11.05
CA ALA A 138 2.56 -29.75 -10.71
C ALA A 138 2.99 -31.08 -10.10
N GLU A 139 4.01 -31.75 -10.65
CA GLU A 139 4.58 -32.98 -10.10
C GLU A 139 5.09 -32.78 -8.66
N LYS A 140 5.89 -31.75 -8.43
CA LYS A 140 6.47 -31.48 -7.11
C LYS A 140 5.38 -31.15 -6.08
N PHE A 141 4.42 -30.29 -6.43
CA PHE A 141 3.32 -29.95 -5.55
C PHE A 141 2.44 -31.16 -5.23
N THR A 142 2.16 -32.00 -6.21
CA THR A 142 1.39 -33.23 -6.04
C THR A 142 2.11 -34.22 -5.11
N LYS A 143 3.43 -34.40 -5.25
CA LYS A 143 4.23 -35.24 -4.35
C LYS A 143 4.20 -34.72 -2.91
N ILE A 144 4.33 -33.41 -2.73
CA ILE A 144 4.23 -32.79 -1.39
C ILE A 144 2.84 -32.95 -0.81
N LYS A 145 1.79 -32.71 -1.61
CA LYS A 145 0.39 -32.93 -1.20
C LYS A 145 0.14 -34.37 -0.75
N GLN A 146 0.63 -35.35 -1.51
CA GLN A 146 0.47 -36.77 -1.19
C GLN A 146 1.23 -37.18 0.06
N LYS A 147 2.44 -36.64 0.26
CA LYS A 147 3.32 -37.03 1.38
C LYS A 147 2.96 -36.33 2.68
N TYR A 148 2.59 -35.05 2.63
CA TYR A 148 2.49 -34.20 3.81
C TYR A 148 1.15 -33.48 3.97
N GLY A 149 0.32 -33.42 2.92
CA GLY A 149 -0.91 -32.65 2.86
C GLY A 149 -0.81 -31.40 1.97
N ALA A 150 -1.94 -31.01 1.40
CA ALA A 150 -2.00 -29.84 0.51
C ALA A 150 -1.67 -28.54 1.23
N GLU A 151 -1.99 -28.44 2.52
CA GLU A 151 -1.69 -27.29 3.38
C GLU A 151 -0.20 -27.00 3.56
N LYS A 152 0.69 -27.92 3.14
CA LYS A 152 2.13 -27.69 3.18
C LYS A 152 2.66 -26.87 2.00
N VAL A 153 1.78 -26.51 1.07
CA VAL A 153 2.13 -25.66 -0.09
C VAL A 153 1.63 -24.24 0.13
N LEU A 154 2.53 -23.27 0.11
CA LEU A 154 2.24 -21.85 0.14
C LEU A 154 1.97 -21.31 -1.26
N PHE A 155 0.95 -20.47 -1.39
CA PHE A 155 0.71 -19.66 -2.57
C PHE A 155 0.82 -18.18 -2.18
N TYR A 156 1.77 -17.46 -2.75
CA TYR A 156 2.05 -16.08 -2.36
C TYR A 156 1.92 -15.12 -3.54
N ALA A 157 1.13 -14.05 -3.35
CA ALA A 157 1.00 -12.94 -4.29
C ALA A 157 1.63 -11.67 -3.73
N GLY A 158 2.62 -11.13 -4.44
CA GLY A 158 3.18 -9.81 -4.17
C GLY A 158 2.35 -8.68 -4.76
N ASP A 159 3.00 -7.57 -5.08
CA ASP A 159 2.46 -6.44 -5.80
C ASP A 159 3.02 -6.45 -7.24
N PRO A 160 2.26 -6.38 -8.32
CA PRO A 160 0.88 -5.89 -8.47
C PRO A 160 -0.20 -6.92 -8.12
N LYS A 161 -1.31 -6.43 -7.60
CA LYS A 161 -2.38 -7.20 -6.95
C LYS A 161 -3.40 -7.81 -7.89
N ASP A 162 -3.63 -7.18 -9.01
CA ASP A 162 -4.57 -7.62 -10.02
C ASP A 162 -3.82 -7.97 -11.30
N PRO A 163 -4.09 -9.05 -11.89
CA PRO A 163 -5.07 -10.13 -11.70
C PRO A 163 -4.60 -11.23 -10.76
N VAL A 164 -3.36 -11.16 -10.26
CA VAL A 164 -2.69 -12.25 -9.54
C VAL A 164 -3.47 -12.73 -8.31
N ARG A 165 -3.86 -11.80 -7.44
CA ARG A 165 -4.41 -12.13 -6.13
C ARG A 165 -5.61 -13.07 -6.15
N PRO A 166 -6.75 -12.72 -6.77
CA PRO A 166 -7.94 -13.55 -6.69
C PRO A 166 -7.75 -14.89 -7.43
N ASN A 167 -6.98 -14.88 -8.50
CA ASN A 167 -6.73 -16.09 -9.31
C ASN A 167 -5.81 -17.07 -8.57
N LEU A 168 -4.72 -16.57 -7.98
CA LEU A 168 -3.80 -17.39 -7.19
C LEU A 168 -4.47 -17.92 -5.91
N GLN A 169 -5.35 -17.13 -5.29
CA GLN A 169 -6.15 -17.57 -4.16
C GLN A 169 -7.10 -18.72 -4.55
N ARG A 170 -7.80 -18.61 -5.69
CA ARG A 170 -8.59 -19.71 -6.22
C ARG A 170 -7.73 -20.96 -6.44
N LEU A 171 -6.56 -20.81 -7.04
CA LEU A 171 -5.65 -21.92 -7.31
C LEU A 171 -5.22 -22.60 -6.02
N ALA A 172 -4.84 -21.86 -4.98
CA ALA A 172 -4.50 -22.38 -3.67
C ALA A 172 -5.66 -23.20 -3.06
N LEU A 173 -6.86 -22.62 -3.01
CA LEU A 173 -8.02 -23.23 -2.38
C LEU A 173 -8.51 -24.47 -3.16
N LYS A 174 -8.52 -24.44 -4.47
CA LYS A 174 -8.88 -25.61 -5.32
C LYS A 174 -7.81 -26.69 -5.28
N PHE A 175 -6.54 -26.35 -5.11
CA PHE A 175 -5.48 -27.31 -4.82
C PHE A 175 -5.67 -27.99 -3.46
N GLY A 176 -6.36 -27.33 -2.52
CA GLY A 176 -6.64 -27.81 -1.16
C GLY A 176 -5.76 -27.16 -0.07
N SER A 177 -5.02 -26.07 -0.42
CA SER A 177 -4.23 -25.32 0.54
C SER A 177 -4.96 -24.06 1.01
N PRO A 178 -5.16 -23.84 2.31
CA PRO A 178 -5.63 -22.57 2.85
C PRO A 178 -4.50 -21.56 3.01
N ASN A 179 -3.24 -21.97 2.79
CA ASN A 179 -2.06 -21.15 3.03
C ASN A 179 -1.75 -20.29 1.82
N TYR A 180 -2.65 -19.34 1.59
CA TYR A 180 -2.51 -18.24 0.66
C TYR A 180 -2.08 -17.00 1.42
N GLY A 181 -1.00 -16.36 0.99
CA GLY A 181 -0.46 -15.15 1.60
C GLY A 181 -0.24 -14.04 0.58
N THR A 182 -0.21 -12.80 1.04
CA THR A 182 0.10 -11.66 0.18
C THR A 182 0.99 -10.65 0.90
N GLU A 183 1.50 -9.68 0.13
CA GLU A 183 2.23 -8.53 0.67
C GLU A 183 1.34 -7.69 1.61
N SER A 184 0.03 -7.89 1.61
CA SER A 184 -0.90 -7.13 2.45
C SER A 184 -0.74 -7.39 3.92
N SER A 185 -0.13 -8.51 4.30
CA SER A 185 0.31 -8.79 5.67
C SER A 185 1.37 -7.80 6.17
N THR A 186 1.99 -7.02 5.28
CA THR A 186 2.89 -5.88 5.59
C THR A 186 2.43 -4.56 4.99
N CYS A 187 1.31 -4.53 4.23
CA CYS A 187 0.85 -3.33 3.54
C CYS A 187 -0.37 -2.69 4.21
N HIS A 188 -1.54 -3.34 4.23
CA HIS A 188 -2.76 -2.64 4.66
C HIS A 188 -3.76 -3.48 5.48
N ARG A 189 -3.62 -4.80 5.56
CA ARG A 189 -4.66 -5.63 6.19
C ARG A 189 -4.83 -5.37 7.69
N ALA A 190 -3.81 -4.87 8.40
CA ALA A 190 -3.98 -4.50 9.80
C ALA A 190 -4.95 -3.32 10.00
N THR A 191 -5.05 -2.37 9.04
CA THR A 191 -6.09 -1.33 9.09
C THR A 191 -7.48 -1.92 8.89
N VAL A 192 -7.61 -2.96 8.05
CA VAL A 192 -8.88 -3.70 7.88
C VAL A 192 -9.26 -4.43 9.17
N VAL A 193 -8.29 -5.08 9.84
CA VAL A 193 -8.52 -5.71 11.16
C VAL A 193 -8.99 -4.69 12.18
N ALA A 194 -8.28 -3.57 12.33
CA ALA A 194 -8.62 -2.51 13.27
C ALA A 194 -10.01 -1.90 12.98
N ALA A 195 -10.33 -1.62 11.72
CA ALA A 195 -11.64 -1.12 11.32
C ALA A 195 -12.75 -2.14 11.58
N SER A 196 -12.50 -3.43 11.35
CA SER A 196 -13.46 -4.51 11.59
C SER A 196 -13.74 -4.71 13.08
N LEU A 197 -12.73 -4.54 13.94
CA LEU A 197 -12.86 -4.58 15.39
C LEU A 197 -13.75 -3.47 15.94
N ASN A 198 -13.71 -2.30 15.35
CA ASN A 198 -14.59 -1.19 15.71
C ASN A 198 -15.95 -1.24 14.99
N GLY A 199 -16.03 -1.91 13.83
CA GLY A 199 -17.25 -2.12 13.05
C GLY A 199 -17.39 -1.26 11.80
N ALA A 200 -16.52 -0.28 11.56
CA ALA A 200 -16.58 0.58 10.38
C ALA A 200 -15.23 1.14 9.95
N ALA A 201 -15.11 1.37 8.65
CA ALA A 201 -14.11 2.25 8.09
C ALA A 201 -14.57 3.73 8.20
N SER A 202 -13.62 4.64 8.19
CA SER A 202 -13.86 6.08 8.18
C SER A 202 -14.51 6.56 6.87
N VAL A 203 -15.21 7.67 6.97
CA VAL A 203 -15.68 8.43 5.80
C VAL A 203 -14.58 9.39 5.37
N GLY A 204 -14.12 9.29 4.13
CA GLY A 204 -13.19 10.24 3.52
C GLY A 204 -13.82 11.59 3.19
N LEU A 205 -13.29 12.29 2.19
CA LEU A 205 -13.89 13.51 1.66
C LEU A 205 -15.22 13.22 0.96
N THR A 206 -16.21 14.02 1.29
CA THR A 206 -17.50 14.09 0.59
C THR A 206 -17.78 15.54 0.19
N PRO A 207 -18.73 15.83 -0.71
CA PRO A 207 -19.08 17.20 -1.11
C PRO A 207 -19.43 18.12 0.07
N ASP A 208 -20.04 17.58 1.11
CA ASP A 208 -20.50 18.28 2.32
C ASP A 208 -19.50 18.31 3.47
N THR A 209 -18.35 17.64 3.34
CA THR A 209 -17.28 17.67 4.36
C THR A 209 -16.83 19.10 4.63
N ARG A 210 -16.78 19.49 5.91
CA ARG A 210 -16.34 20.81 6.40
C ARG A 210 -14.99 20.76 7.10
N ALA A 211 -14.65 19.64 7.75
CA ALA A 211 -13.32 19.42 8.28
C ALA A 211 -12.83 18.01 7.93
N VAL A 212 -11.55 17.88 7.65
CA VAL A 212 -10.90 16.59 7.40
C VAL A 212 -9.58 16.50 8.17
N VAL A 213 -9.35 15.36 8.81
CA VAL A 213 -8.02 15.01 9.31
C VAL A 213 -7.34 14.09 8.31
N ILE A 214 -6.14 14.46 7.88
CA ILE A 214 -5.25 13.65 7.06
C ILE A 214 -4.24 13.04 8.02
N TRP A 215 -4.19 11.72 8.14
CA TRP A 215 -3.33 11.05 9.10
C TRP A 215 -2.31 10.17 8.39
N ALA A 216 -1.04 10.56 8.49
CA ALA A 216 0.10 9.83 7.90
C ALA A 216 -0.09 9.51 6.40
N HIS A 217 -0.62 10.48 5.64
CA HIS A 217 -0.90 10.31 4.22
C HIS A 217 -0.44 11.52 3.40
N ASN A 218 0.30 11.24 2.31
CA ASN A 218 0.81 12.27 1.41
C ASN A 218 0.33 12.01 -0.02
N PRO A 219 -0.92 12.36 -0.37
CA PRO A 219 -1.46 12.17 -1.72
C PRO A 219 -0.72 12.95 -2.78
N ALA A 220 -0.04 14.04 -2.45
CA ALA A 220 0.82 14.77 -3.38
C ALA A 220 1.91 13.89 -4.04
N TRP A 221 2.35 12.83 -3.36
CA TRP A 221 3.33 11.87 -3.86
C TRP A 221 2.73 10.53 -4.28
N SER A 222 1.61 10.14 -3.69
CA SER A 222 1.06 8.78 -3.84
C SER A 222 -0.22 8.71 -4.66
N MET A 223 -1.08 9.75 -4.64
CA MET A 223 -2.45 9.71 -5.17
C MET A 223 -2.84 11.05 -5.80
N ALA A 224 -2.39 11.30 -7.02
CA ALA A 224 -2.59 12.60 -7.70
C ALA A 224 -4.07 13.05 -7.77
N ARG A 225 -5.00 12.11 -7.97
CA ARG A 225 -6.44 12.40 -7.97
C ARG A 225 -6.92 12.89 -6.60
N GLU A 226 -6.56 12.18 -5.53
CA GLU A 226 -6.95 12.57 -4.18
C GLU A 226 -6.35 13.93 -3.77
N MET A 227 -5.14 14.22 -4.25
CA MET A 227 -4.55 15.56 -4.08
C MET A 227 -5.38 16.65 -4.77
N GLN A 228 -5.90 16.40 -5.96
CA GLN A 228 -6.80 17.34 -6.64
C GLN A 228 -8.11 17.53 -5.87
N GLU A 229 -8.67 16.47 -5.35
CA GLU A 229 -9.88 16.50 -4.50
C GLU A 229 -9.64 17.31 -3.21
N LEU A 230 -8.48 17.17 -2.58
CA LEU A 230 -8.08 17.96 -1.40
C LEU A 230 -7.89 19.45 -1.74
N VAL A 231 -7.26 19.78 -2.86
CA VAL A 231 -7.13 21.16 -3.32
C VAL A 231 -8.51 21.79 -3.53
N SER A 232 -9.40 21.08 -4.22
CA SER A 232 -10.77 21.55 -4.43
C SER A 232 -11.56 21.68 -3.13
N ALA A 233 -11.35 20.77 -2.17
CA ALA A 233 -11.96 20.88 -0.85
C ALA A 233 -11.45 22.12 -0.09
N LYS A 234 -10.15 22.39 -0.13
CA LYS A 234 -9.56 23.60 0.47
C LYS A 234 -10.14 24.88 -0.13
N GLU A 235 -10.30 24.92 -1.46
CA GLU A 235 -10.93 26.05 -2.16
C GLU A 235 -12.39 26.28 -1.73
N ARG A 236 -13.13 25.21 -1.38
CA ARG A 236 -14.49 25.31 -0.78
C ARG A 236 -14.48 25.71 0.69
N GLY A 237 -13.31 25.88 1.32
CA GLY A 237 -13.18 26.30 2.72
C GLY A 237 -13.14 25.17 3.73
N VAL A 238 -12.98 23.91 3.29
CA VAL A 238 -12.79 22.75 4.19
C VAL A 238 -11.57 22.97 5.07
N LYS A 239 -11.73 22.76 6.38
CA LYS A 239 -10.64 22.81 7.35
C LYS A 239 -9.82 21.53 7.28
N ILE A 240 -8.52 21.65 7.19
CA ILE A 240 -7.59 20.53 7.02
C ILE A 240 -6.64 20.48 8.21
N ILE A 241 -6.63 19.33 8.89
CA ILE A 241 -5.64 19.00 9.90
C ILE A 241 -4.75 17.90 9.29
N ASP A 242 -3.44 18.10 9.31
CA ASP A 242 -2.46 17.13 8.83
C ASP A 242 -1.64 16.58 10.01
N VAL A 243 -1.61 15.27 10.14
CA VAL A 243 -0.87 14.54 11.18
C VAL A 243 0.21 13.70 10.51
N ASP A 244 1.44 14.17 10.53
CA ASP A 244 2.60 13.50 9.93
C ASP A 244 3.88 13.91 10.66
N PRO A 245 4.80 12.99 11.00
CA PRO A 245 6.08 13.33 11.62
C PRO A 245 6.98 14.16 10.69
N ARG A 246 6.64 14.26 9.41
CA ARG A 246 7.35 14.99 8.39
C ARG A 246 6.45 16.03 7.71
N MET A 247 6.98 17.22 7.45
CA MET A 247 6.29 18.22 6.61
C MET A 247 6.27 17.78 5.15
N ALA A 248 5.26 16.96 4.79
CA ALA A 248 5.05 16.51 3.42
C ALA A 248 4.48 17.65 2.54
N PRO A 249 4.56 17.56 1.20
CA PRO A 249 3.94 18.57 0.33
C PRO A 249 2.44 18.76 0.58
N THR A 250 1.70 17.72 0.97
CA THR A 250 0.29 17.81 1.35
C THR A 250 0.05 18.71 2.56
N THR A 251 1.00 18.76 3.51
CA THR A 251 0.97 19.60 4.71
C THR A 251 0.75 21.08 4.39
N ARG A 252 1.13 21.55 3.19
CA ARG A 252 0.91 22.95 2.76
C ARG A 252 -0.56 23.34 2.65
N LEU A 253 -1.47 22.38 2.57
CA LEU A 253 -2.92 22.63 2.56
C LEU A 253 -3.49 22.72 3.98
N ALA A 254 -2.77 22.27 5.00
CA ALA A 254 -3.26 22.18 6.37
C ALA A 254 -3.47 23.55 7.01
N ASP A 255 -4.57 23.68 7.75
CA ASP A 255 -4.78 24.79 8.70
C ASP A 255 -3.99 24.54 9.98
N ILE A 256 -3.85 23.26 10.39
CA ILE A 256 -3.05 22.83 11.53
C ILE A 256 -2.25 21.58 11.11
N HIS A 257 -0.92 21.63 11.30
CA HIS A 257 -0.04 20.47 11.18
C HIS A 257 0.39 19.98 12.56
N LEU A 258 0.17 18.70 12.85
CA LEU A 258 0.57 18.03 14.10
C LEU A 258 1.76 17.11 13.80
N GLN A 259 2.97 17.59 14.12
CA GLN A 259 4.23 16.89 13.87
C GLN A 259 4.62 16.06 15.09
N LEU A 260 4.13 14.83 15.16
CA LEU A 260 4.30 13.95 16.31
C LEU A 260 5.63 13.16 16.25
N ARG A 261 6.12 12.72 17.41
CA ARG A 261 7.16 11.69 17.51
C ARG A 261 6.60 10.37 16.91
N PRO A 262 7.31 9.69 15.98
CA PRO A 262 6.85 8.43 15.39
C PRO A 262 6.46 7.39 16.45
N GLY A 263 5.31 6.73 16.25
CA GLY A 263 4.79 5.70 17.15
C GLY A 263 3.87 6.21 18.25
N THR A 264 3.63 7.51 18.33
CA THR A 264 2.77 8.12 19.36
C THR A 264 1.37 8.51 18.87
N ASP A 265 0.98 7.96 17.73
CA ASP A 265 -0.30 8.22 17.05
C ASP A 265 -1.51 7.96 17.97
N GLY A 266 -1.48 6.84 18.70
CA GLY A 266 -2.54 6.48 19.64
C GLY A 266 -2.70 7.50 20.77
N ALA A 267 -1.59 7.98 21.36
CA ALA A 267 -1.64 9.00 22.39
C ALA A 267 -2.23 10.32 21.89
N LEU A 268 -1.84 10.77 20.68
CA LEU A 268 -2.40 11.96 20.05
C LEU A 268 -3.90 11.82 19.82
N ALA A 269 -4.35 10.68 19.27
CA ALA A 269 -5.77 10.43 19.02
C ALA A 269 -6.58 10.42 20.33
N LEU A 270 -6.06 9.78 21.39
CA LEU A 270 -6.70 9.74 22.70
C LEU A 270 -6.76 11.14 23.34
N GLY A 271 -5.71 11.97 23.17
CA GLY A 271 -5.74 13.35 23.65
C GLY A 271 -6.71 14.24 22.89
N MET A 272 -6.84 14.08 21.59
CA MET A 272 -7.89 14.77 20.83
C MET A 272 -9.28 14.29 21.26
N ALA A 273 -9.47 12.98 21.51
CA ALA A 273 -10.72 12.43 22.04
C ALA A 273 -11.03 12.97 23.43
N TYR A 274 -10.03 13.12 24.30
CA TYR A 274 -10.18 13.78 25.63
C TYR A 274 -10.81 15.16 25.49
N VAL A 275 -10.24 16.03 24.64
CA VAL A 275 -10.78 17.39 24.43
C VAL A 275 -12.22 17.34 23.89
N ILE A 276 -12.48 16.48 22.91
CA ILE A 276 -13.80 16.32 22.31
C ILE A 276 -14.84 15.87 23.35
N ILE A 277 -14.48 14.98 24.25
CA ILE A 277 -15.39 14.44 25.28
C ILE A 277 -15.62 15.45 26.38
N ILE A 278 -14.56 16.04 26.98
CA ILE A 278 -14.65 16.98 28.09
C ILE A 278 -15.42 18.23 27.71
N GLU A 279 -15.20 18.73 26.48
CA GLU A 279 -15.91 19.91 25.98
C GLU A 279 -17.27 19.56 25.34
N LYS A 280 -17.68 18.27 25.38
CA LYS A 280 -18.97 17.78 24.86
C LYS A 280 -19.18 18.08 23.36
N LEU A 281 -18.09 18.08 22.57
CA LEU A 281 -18.10 18.35 21.13
C LEU A 281 -18.41 17.11 20.29
N TYR A 282 -18.54 15.93 20.90
CA TYR A 282 -18.84 14.67 20.22
C TYR A 282 -20.26 14.68 19.61
N ASP A 283 -20.51 13.77 18.68
CA ASP A 283 -21.83 13.52 18.11
C ASP A 283 -22.68 12.75 19.15
N LYS A 284 -23.57 13.47 19.85
CA LYS A 284 -24.37 12.91 20.96
C LYS A 284 -25.32 11.81 20.48
N GLU A 285 -25.94 11.99 19.32
CA GLU A 285 -26.86 11.02 18.77
C GLU A 285 -26.14 9.73 18.37
N PHE A 286 -25.01 9.85 17.67
CA PHE A 286 -24.18 8.71 17.31
C PHE A 286 -23.69 7.97 18.55
N VAL A 287 -23.16 8.68 19.54
CA VAL A 287 -22.64 8.09 20.77
C VAL A 287 -23.71 7.32 21.53
N LEU A 288 -24.89 7.94 21.72
CA LEU A 288 -25.98 7.32 22.46
C LEU A 288 -26.54 6.08 21.77
N ASN A 289 -26.82 6.17 20.48
CA ASN A 289 -27.56 5.14 19.77
C ASN A 289 -26.67 4.06 19.16
N TRP A 290 -25.44 4.42 18.73
CA TRP A 290 -24.64 3.60 17.83
C TRP A 290 -23.27 3.22 18.36
N THR A 291 -22.93 3.55 19.63
CA THR A 291 -21.65 3.11 20.20
C THR A 291 -21.84 2.15 21.37
N GLN A 292 -20.82 1.33 21.61
CA GLN A 292 -20.68 0.50 22.79
C GLN A 292 -19.33 0.80 23.48
N GLY A 293 -19.31 0.84 24.82
CA GLY A 293 -18.10 1.06 25.61
C GLY A 293 -17.72 2.54 25.69
N PHE A 294 -18.67 3.47 25.51
CA PHE A 294 -18.36 4.91 25.56
C PHE A 294 -17.92 5.38 26.95
N GLN A 295 -18.55 4.88 28.03
CA GLN A 295 -18.18 5.29 29.39
C GLN A 295 -16.74 4.86 29.71
N GLU A 296 -16.41 3.59 29.46
CA GLU A 296 -15.07 3.05 29.69
C GLU A 296 -14.02 3.77 28.84
N PHE A 297 -14.35 4.10 27.59
CA PHE A 297 -13.49 4.89 26.71
C PHE A 297 -13.32 6.32 27.24
N SER A 298 -14.41 6.95 27.70
CA SER A 298 -14.39 8.28 28.32
C SER A 298 -13.52 8.32 29.59
N ASP A 299 -13.60 7.28 30.42
CA ASP A 299 -12.78 7.17 31.64
C ASP A 299 -11.31 6.93 31.30
N TYR A 300 -11.05 6.11 30.27
CA TYR A 300 -9.68 5.83 29.84
C TYR A 300 -8.97 7.07 29.29
N VAL A 301 -9.64 7.89 28.47
CA VAL A 301 -9.03 9.08 27.85
C VAL A 301 -8.69 10.18 28.84
N GLN A 302 -9.22 10.15 30.09
CA GLN A 302 -8.86 11.10 31.15
C GLN A 302 -7.34 11.14 31.44
N ARG A 303 -6.61 10.07 31.12
CA ARG A 303 -5.16 9.95 31.27
C ARG A 303 -4.38 10.73 30.21
N PHE A 304 -5.05 11.20 29.15
CA PHE A 304 -4.43 11.83 27.99
C PHE A 304 -4.82 13.31 27.88
N THR A 305 -4.57 14.09 28.96
CA THR A 305 -4.73 15.55 28.87
C THR A 305 -3.81 16.11 27.77
N PRO A 306 -4.10 17.28 27.19
CA PRO A 306 -3.23 17.90 26.20
C PRO A 306 -1.77 18.05 26.67
N GLU A 307 -1.53 18.31 27.95
CA GLU A 307 -0.20 18.42 28.57
C GLU A 307 0.50 17.05 28.56
N LYS A 308 -0.21 15.98 28.97
CA LYS A 308 0.34 14.62 28.92
C LYS A 308 0.65 14.18 27.51
N VAL A 309 -0.20 14.53 26.55
CA VAL A 309 0.05 14.26 25.13
C VAL A 309 1.25 15.04 24.59
N GLN A 310 1.46 16.27 25.04
CA GLN A 310 2.69 17.03 24.72
C GLN A 310 3.95 16.30 25.20
N GLU A 311 3.96 15.77 26.42
CA GLU A 311 5.08 14.97 26.93
C GLU A 311 5.39 13.75 26.07
N ILE A 312 4.35 13.06 25.62
CA ILE A 312 4.49 11.83 24.84
C ILE A 312 4.88 12.13 23.38
N THR A 313 4.21 13.09 22.75
CA THR A 313 4.26 13.30 21.29
C THR A 313 5.23 14.40 20.86
N GLY A 314 5.57 15.32 21.77
CA GLY A 314 6.31 16.55 21.48
C GLY A 314 5.43 17.67 20.87
N ILE A 315 4.13 17.45 20.66
CA ILE A 315 3.23 18.47 20.11
C ILE A 315 2.75 19.39 21.25
N PRO A 316 2.83 20.73 21.11
CA PRO A 316 2.34 21.65 22.14
C PRO A 316 0.88 21.40 22.52
N ALA A 317 0.58 21.36 23.83
CA ALA A 317 -0.76 21.06 24.36
C ALA A 317 -1.87 21.93 23.76
N GLY A 318 -1.64 23.23 23.64
CA GLY A 318 -2.57 24.16 23.00
C GLY A 318 -2.87 23.83 21.53
N LYS A 319 -1.91 23.24 20.83
CA LYS A 319 -2.07 22.85 19.43
C LYS A 319 -2.89 21.57 19.30
N VAL A 320 -2.75 20.61 20.22
CA VAL A 320 -3.58 19.40 20.31
C VAL A 320 -5.04 19.80 20.55
N ALA A 321 -5.29 20.67 21.54
CA ALA A 321 -6.64 21.14 21.85
C ALA A 321 -7.26 21.96 20.71
N ALA A 322 -6.49 22.84 20.06
CA ALA A 322 -6.96 23.61 18.90
C ALA A 322 -7.35 22.71 17.73
N ALA A 323 -6.57 21.66 17.44
CA ALA A 323 -6.88 20.71 16.36
C ALA A 323 -8.14 19.91 16.69
N ALA A 324 -8.30 19.42 17.91
CA ALA A 324 -9.49 18.69 18.34
C ALA A 324 -10.76 19.55 18.20
N ARG A 325 -10.72 20.80 18.66
CA ARG A 325 -11.84 21.75 18.50
C ARG A 325 -12.13 22.07 17.05
N LEU A 326 -11.09 22.40 16.26
CA LEU A 326 -11.25 22.67 14.82
C LEU A 326 -11.96 21.50 14.12
N TYR A 327 -11.58 20.27 14.42
CA TYR A 327 -12.14 19.08 13.84
C TYR A 327 -13.60 18.89 14.26
N ALA A 328 -13.89 18.85 15.54
CA ALA A 328 -15.18 18.45 16.08
C ALA A 328 -16.29 19.52 15.94
N THR A 329 -15.92 20.81 15.77
CA THR A 329 -16.90 21.91 15.59
C THR A 329 -17.27 22.17 14.13
N ASN A 330 -16.52 21.64 13.16
CA ASN A 330 -16.76 21.83 11.73
C ASN A 330 -17.32 20.53 11.08
N LYS A 331 -18.51 20.11 11.52
CA LYS A 331 -19.21 18.93 10.98
C LYS A 331 -19.93 19.25 9.67
N PRO A 332 -20.10 18.29 8.73
CA PRO A 332 -19.61 16.89 8.75
C PRO A 332 -18.09 16.79 8.64
N THR A 333 -17.52 15.81 9.37
CA THR A 333 -16.09 15.56 9.38
C THR A 333 -15.71 14.39 8.49
N GLY A 334 -14.46 14.35 8.05
CA GLY A 334 -13.86 13.26 7.30
C GLY A 334 -12.51 12.84 7.87
N TRP A 335 -12.08 11.63 7.54
CA TRP A 335 -10.74 11.12 7.86
C TRP A 335 -10.13 10.45 6.63
N ILE A 336 -8.93 10.90 6.27
CA ILE A 336 -8.13 10.33 5.20
C ILE A 336 -6.84 9.77 5.80
N THR A 337 -6.53 8.53 5.49
CA THR A 337 -5.30 7.88 5.94
C THR A 337 -4.67 7.07 4.82
N SER A 338 -3.35 6.91 4.86
CA SER A 338 -2.68 5.93 4.01
C SER A 338 -2.95 4.50 4.49
N ALA A 339 -2.64 3.54 3.64
CA ALA A 339 -2.96 2.13 3.89
C ALA A 339 -2.34 1.56 5.18
N SER A 340 -1.17 2.05 5.60
CA SER A 340 -0.38 1.33 6.60
C SER A 340 0.41 2.14 7.64
N PRO A 341 0.68 3.45 7.49
CA PRO A 341 1.63 4.10 8.39
C PRO A 341 1.24 4.05 9.86
N THR A 342 -0.06 4.11 10.17
CA THR A 342 -0.59 4.07 11.54
C THR A 342 -0.52 2.69 12.19
N VAL A 343 -0.39 1.62 11.39
CA VAL A 343 -0.30 0.22 11.86
C VAL A 343 1.11 -0.35 11.78
N HIS A 344 2.09 0.37 11.21
CA HIS A 344 3.49 -0.04 11.16
C HIS A 344 4.24 0.26 12.47
N HIS A 345 3.62 -0.07 13.59
CA HIS A 345 4.13 0.08 14.96
C HIS A 345 3.81 -1.18 15.77
N TRP A 346 4.56 -1.42 16.85
CA TRP A 346 4.28 -2.54 17.74
C TRP A 346 2.86 -2.52 18.31
N ASN A 347 2.32 -1.34 18.60
CA ASN A 347 0.92 -1.16 19.05
C ASN A 347 0.02 -0.68 17.90
N GLY A 348 0.32 -1.07 16.65
CA GLY A 348 -0.25 -0.48 15.45
C GLY A 348 -1.74 -0.66 15.31
N CYS A 349 -2.26 -1.84 15.62
CA CYS A 349 -3.70 -2.12 15.58
C CYS A 349 -4.46 -1.21 16.56
N GLN A 350 -3.99 -1.08 17.78
CA GLN A 350 -4.61 -0.21 18.80
C GLN A 350 -4.46 1.29 18.47
N ASN A 351 -3.32 1.71 17.92
CA ASN A 351 -3.14 3.09 17.43
C ASN A 351 -4.19 3.46 16.39
N HIS A 352 -4.39 2.59 15.39
CA HIS A 352 -5.39 2.83 14.35
C HIS A 352 -6.82 2.83 14.91
N ARG A 353 -7.11 1.95 15.88
CA ARG A 353 -8.40 1.92 16.59
C ARG A 353 -8.65 3.20 17.38
N ALA A 354 -7.62 3.76 18.04
CA ALA A 354 -7.73 5.03 18.77
C ALA A 354 -8.09 6.20 17.81
N ILE A 355 -7.43 6.27 16.64
CA ILE A 355 -7.73 7.26 15.61
C ILE A 355 -9.18 7.07 15.10
N SER A 356 -9.58 5.83 14.82
CA SER A 356 -10.93 5.48 14.37
C SER A 356 -11.98 5.87 15.43
N ALA A 357 -11.73 5.61 16.71
CA ALA A 357 -12.61 6.00 17.82
C ALA A 357 -12.78 7.52 17.93
N MET A 358 -11.66 8.25 17.91
CA MET A 358 -11.66 9.73 17.97
C MET A 358 -12.43 10.33 16.79
N THR A 359 -12.20 9.85 15.57
CA THR A 359 -12.90 10.35 14.37
C THR A 359 -14.37 9.97 14.36
N ALA A 360 -14.72 8.79 14.88
CA ALA A 360 -16.10 8.32 14.96
C ALA A 360 -16.94 9.18 15.91
N ILE A 361 -16.46 9.44 17.13
CA ILE A 361 -17.19 10.31 18.07
C ILE A 361 -17.31 11.76 17.57
N ALA A 362 -16.42 12.20 16.68
CA ALA A 362 -16.52 13.51 16.03
C ALA A 362 -17.47 13.52 14.81
N GLY A 363 -18.06 12.37 14.42
CA GLY A 363 -19.04 12.29 13.34
C GLY A 363 -18.50 11.86 11.97
N ALA A 364 -17.26 11.28 11.90
CA ALA A 364 -16.66 10.81 10.65
C ALA A 364 -17.03 9.36 10.29
N VAL A 365 -18.05 8.78 10.90
CA VAL A 365 -18.50 7.41 10.61
C VAL A 365 -19.97 7.43 10.20
N ARG A 366 -20.29 6.66 9.15
CA ARG A 366 -21.68 6.42 8.73
C ARG A 366 -22.19 5.09 9.28
N VAL A 367 -23.39 5.10 9.84
CA VAL A 367 -24.05 3.86 10.28
C VAL A 367 -24.50 3.08 9.03
N PRO A 368 -24.01 1.84 8.83
CA PRO A 368 -24.42 1.03 7.69
C PRO A 368 -25.94 0.78 7.68
N GLY A 369 -26.55 0.92 6.52
CA GLY A 369 -27.98 0.69 6.34
C GLY A 369 -28.91 1.82 6.83
N LEU A 370 -28.39 2.87 7.50
CA LEU A 370 -29.22 4.00 7.95
C LEU A 370 -29.65 4.90 6.77
N LYS A 371 -28.79 5.03 5.76
CA LYS A 371 -29.13 5.73 4.51
C LYS A 371 -28.95 4.78 3.33
N PRO A 372 -29.82 4.90 2.31
CA PRO A 372 -29.66 4.10 1.09
C PRO A 372 -28.29 4.31 0.46
N SER A 373 -27.65 3.23 0.05
CA SER A 373 -26.40 3.27 -0.71
C SER A 373 -26.51 2.39 -1.95
N ALA A 374 -25.92 2.84 -3.06
CA ALA A 374 -25.84 2.02 -4.25
C ALA A 374 -24.93 0.80 -3.95
N PRO A 375 -25.39 -0.42 -4.20
CA PRO A 375 -24.53 -1.59 -4.08
C PRO A 375 -23.42 -1.55 -5.13
N PRO A 376 -22.27 -2.21 -4.88
CA PRO A 376 -21.26 -2.39 -5.91
C PRO A 376 -21.84 -3.16 -7.10
N LEU A 377 -21.25 -2.96 -8.28
CA LEU A 377 -21.63 -3.72 -9.46
C LEU A 377 -21.41 -5.23 -9.20
N PRO A 378 -22.39 -6.07 -9.56
CA PRO A 378 -22.36 -7.49 -9.23
C PRO A 378 -21.43 -8.29 -10.18
N VAL A 379 -20.15 -8.02 -10.15
CA VAL A 379 -19.12 -8.85 -10.80
C VAL A 379 -18.73 -9.98 -9.84
N ARG A 380 -18.74 -11.23 -10.34
CA ARG A 380 -18.37 -12.37 -9.48
C ARG A 380 -16.91 -12.32 -9.05
N ASP A 381 -16.68 -12.65 -7.78
CA ASP A 381 -15.33 -12.82 -7.23
C ASP A 381 -14.75 -14.15 -7.71
N ILE A 382 -13.71 -14.08 -8.55
CA ILE A 382 -13.06 -15.26 -9.13
C ILE A 382 -12.41 -16.15 -8.05
N SER A 383 -12.03 -15.60 -6.92
CA SER A 383 -11.39 -16.38 -5.85
C SER A 383 -12.37 -17.35 -5.16
N GLU A 384 -13.65 -17.02 -5.13
CA GLU A 384 -14.70 -17.74 -4.38
C GLU A 384 -14.29 -18.08 -2.93
N TRP A 385 -13.38 -17.31 -2.33
CA TRP A 385 -12.79 -17.63 -1.03
C TRP A 385 -13.84 -17.79 0.10
N ARG A 386 -14.96 -17.07 0.00
CA ARG A 386 -16.05 -17.17 1.00
C ARG A 386 -16.67 -18.55 1.05
N THR A 387 -16.59 -19.29 -0.04
CA THR A 387 -17.12 -20.67 -0.15
C THR A 387 -16.02 -21.70 0.01
N LEU A 388 -14.84 -21.46 -0.59
CA LEU A 388 -13.78 -22.46 -0.68
C LEU A 388 -12.88 -22.50 0.57
N LEU A 389 -12.68 -21.37 1.27
CA LEU A 389 -11.80 -21.33 2.44
C LEU A 389 -12.41 -21.98 3.69
N PRO A 390 -13.71 -21.81 4.06
CA PRO A 390 -14.23 -22.30 5.34
C PRO A 390 -13.92 -23.75 5.67
N PRO A 391 -14.07 -24.74 4.76
CA PRO A 391 -13.75 -26.14 5.07
C PRO A 391 -12.25 -26.41 5.28
N LEU A 392 -11.37 -25.52 4.81
CA LEU A 392 -9.91 -25.65 4.93
C LEU A 392 -9.33 -24.81 6.07
N ARG A 393 -10.12 -23.92 6.65
CA ARG A 393 -9.70 -22.84 7.54
C ARG A 393 -8.88 -23.32 8.74
N ASN A 394 -9.25 -24.44 9.34
CA ASN A 394 -8.58 -25.04 10.49
C ASN A 394 -7.16 -25.56 10.19
N LYS A 395 -6.76 -25.60 8.92
CA LYS A 395 -5.42 -26.02 8.48
C LYS A 395 -4.49 -24.84 8.16
N ARG A 396 -4.92 -23.59 8.39
CA ARG A 396 -4.07 -22.41 8.22
C ARG A 396 -2.92 -22.44 9.24
N VAL A 397 -1.73 -22.03 8.80
CA VAL A 397 -0.52 -22.05 9.63
C VAL A 397 -0.49 -20.96 10.70
N ASP A 398 -1.26 -19.88 10.54
CA ASP A 398 -1.24 -18.69 11.39
C ASP A 398 -2.30 -18.67 12.52
N LEU A 399 -3.15 -19.69 12.61
CA LEU A 399 -4.28 -19.74 13.57
C LEU A 399 -3.89 -19.52 15.02
N LYS A 400 -2.79 -20.15 15.44
CA LYS A 400 -2.33 -20.10 16.85
C LYS A 400 -1.71 -18.76 17.19
N ASP A 401 -1.01 -18.17 16.22
CA ASP A 401 -0.23 -16.94 16.42
C ASP A 401 -1.10 -15.69 16.37
N PHE A 402 -2.09 -15.67 15.46
CA PHE A 402 -2.91 -14.48 15.18
C PHE A 402 -4.40 -14.81 15.03
N PRO A 403 -5.11 -15.22 16.11
CA PRO A 403 -6.52 -15.60 16.02
C PRO A 403 -7.45 -14.44 15.65
N VAL A 404 -7.07 -13.19 15.95
CA VAL A 404 -7.82 -11.99 15.55
C VAL A 404 -7.65 -11.71 14.07
N TRP A 405 -6.42 -11.83 13.56
CA TRP A 405 -6.13 -11.71 12.13
C TRP A 405 -6.93 -12.72 11.32
N GLU A 406 -6.85 -13.97 11.69
CA GLU A 406 -7.54 -15.07 11.03
C GLU A 406 -9.05 -14.85 10.92
N ARG A 407 -9.65 -14.25 11.94
CA ARG A 407 -11.10 -13.94 11.97
C ARG A 407 -11.55 -13.00 10.85
N PHE A 408 -10.71 -12.03 10.47
CA PHE A 408 -11.07 -10.94 9.57
C PHE A 408 -10.38 -11.00 8.21
N VAL A 409 -9.33 -11.80 8.06
CA VAL A 409 -8.47 -11.82 6.89
C VAL A 409 -8.41 -13.22 6.30
N GLU A 410 -8.71 -13.30 5.00
CA GLU A 410 -8.74 -14.54 4.24
C GLU A 410 -7.35 -15.10 3.86
N GLU A 411 -6.30 -14.33 4.09
CA GLU A 411 -4.90 -14.67 3.81
C GLU A 411 -4.10 -14.88 5.09
N ILE A 412 -3.07 -15.74 5.04
CA ILE A 412 -2.21 -16.01 6.20
C ILE A 412 -1.27 -14.82 6.49
N GLN A 413 -0.84 -14.71 7.76
CA GLN A 413 0.11 -13.67 8.18
C GLN A 413 1.55 -14.05 7.78
N MET A 414 2.05 -13.42 6.71
CA MET A 414 3.35 -13.78 6.10
C MET A 414 4.58 -13.34 6.90
N ASN A 415 4.42 -12.47 7.90
CA ASN A 415 5.57 -12.02 8.70
C ASN A 415 6.14 -13.12 9.61
N ARG A 416 5.48 -14.27 9.70
CA ARG A 416 5.96 -15.47 10.39
C ARG A 416 6.42 -16.58 9.43
N LEU A 417 6.65 -16.26 8.14
CA LEU A 417 7.14 -17.24 7.16
C LEU A 417 8.41 -17.99 7.64
N PRO A 418 9.43 -17.30 8.22
CA PRO A 418 10.61 -18.01 8.75
C PRO A 418 10.28 -19.08 9.78
N GLU A 419 9.36 -18.79 10.71
CA GLU A 419 8.94 -19.74 11.73
C GLU A 419 8.09 -20.88 11.15
N TYR A 420 7.21 -20.59 10.21
CA TYR A 420 6.37 -21.62 9.57
C TYR A 420 7.23 -22.65 8.81
N VAL A 421 8.28 -22.20 8.13
CA VAL A 421 9.21 -23.10 7.44
C VAL A 421 10.07 -23.87 8.45
N ALA A 422 10.63 -23.19 9.45
CA ALA A 422 11.45 -23.83 10.49
C ALA A 422 10.72 -24.88 11.30
N GLN A 423 9.39 -24.76 11.44
CA GLN A 423 8.51 -25.72 12.12
C GLN A 423 7.92 -26.76 11.17
N ASP A 424 8.40 -26.90 9.97
CA ASP A 424 7.89 -27.83 8.96
C ASP A 424 6.40 -27.65 8.62
N LEU A 425 5.84 -26.48 8.88
CA LEU A 425 4.46 -26.17 8.53
C LEU A 425 4.27 -25.89 7.05
N LEU A 426 5.31 -25.42 6.38
CA LEU A 426 5.36 -25.19 4.92
C LEU A 426 6.56 -25.93 4.33
N LYS A 427 6.37 -26.58 3.17
CA LYS A 427 7.38 -27.40 2.48
C LYS A 427 7.66 -26.93 1.06
N ALA A 428 6.70 -26.27 0.42
CA ALA A 428 6.85 -25.73 -0.92
C ALA A 428 6.13 -24.41 -1.06
N GLY A 429 6.48 -23.63 -2.12
CA GLY A 429 5.80 -22.37 -2.39
C GLY A 429 5.80 -21.96 -3.85
N LEU A 430 4.70 -21.29 -4.25
CA LEU A 430 4.58 -20.54 -5.50
C LEU A 430 4.55 -19.05 -5.19
N PHE A 431 5.55 -18.31 -5.68
CA PHE A 431 5.75 -16.89 -5.37
C PHE A 431 5.56 -16.04 -6.62
N VAL A 432 4.52 -15.22 -6.66
CA VAL A 432 4.21 -14.37 -7.82
C VAL A 432 4.42 -12.91 -7.46
N GLY A 433 5.37 -12.23 -8.12
CA GLY A 433 5.68 -10.81 -7.89
C GLY A 433 6.25 -10.53 -6.50
N CYS A 434 7.04 -11.44 -5.96
CA CYS A 434 7.59 -11.37 -4.61
C CYS A 434 8.98 -10.74 -4.56
N ASN A 435 9.23 -9.88 -3.56
CA ASN A 435 10.57 -9.47 -3.18
C ASN A 435 10.72 -9.55 -1.65
N TYR A 436 11.43 -10.56 -1.15
CA TYR A 436 11.63 -10.81 0.29
C TYR A 436 12.33 -9.65 1.00
N ARG A 437 13.11 -8.84 0.29
CA ARG A 437 13.75 -7.63 0.84
C ARG A 437 12.76 -6.54 1.29
N MET A 438 11.48 -6.79 1.18
CA MET A 438 10.44 -5.90 1.72
C MET A 438 10.03 -6.27 3.15
N TRP A 439 10.56 -7.32 3.75
CA TRP A 439 10.33 -7.72 5.13
C TRP A 439 11.52 -7.36 6.05
N PRO A 440 11.28 -6.99 7.32
CA PRO A 440 12.35 -6.66 8.26
C PRO A 440 13.19 -7.90 8.57
N GLN A 441 14.51 -7.73 8.66
CA GLN A 441 15.49 -8.83 8.74
C GLN A 441 15.32 -9.81 7.57
N ASP A 442 15.35 -9.28 6.37
CA ASP A 442 15.10 -9.96 5.09
C ASP A 442 15.90 -11.25 4.88
N GLN A 443 17.10 -11.36 5.47
CA GLN A 443 17.93 -12.56 5.43
C GLN A 443 17.23 -13.80 6.06
N LEU A 444 16.34 -13.61 7.04
CA LEU A 444 15.55 -14.70 7.61
C LEU A 444 14.56 -15.27 6.60
N TYR A 445 13.95 -14.40 5.80
CA TYR A 445 13.02 -14.80 4.75
C TYR A 445 13.75 -15.43 3.56
N ALA A 446 14.92 -14.91 3.20
CA ALA A 446 15.78 -15.53 2.17
C ALA A 446 16.12 -16.97 2.58
N LYS A 447 16.55 -17.16 3.84
CA LYS A 447 16.83 -18.51 4.37
C LYS A 447 15.58 -19.40 4.33
N ALA A 448 14.44 -18.93 4.84
CA ALA A 448 13.20 -19.71 4.85
C ALA A 448 12.79 -20.14 3.44
N ILE A 449 12.85 -19.25 2.45
CA ILE A 449 12.50 -19.57 1.06
C ILE A 449 13.50 -20.60 0.49
N SER A 450 14.79 -20.48 0.82
CA SER A 450 15.81 -21.44 0.39
C SER A 450 15.64 -22.82 1.03
N ASP A 451 15.16 -22.90 2.26
CA ASP A 451 14.94 -24.15 3.01
C ASP A 451 13.70 -24.94 2.52
N LEU A 452 12.81 -24.34 1.70
CA LEU A 452 11.70 -25.07 1.10
C LEU A 452 12.20 -26.22 0.22
N GLU A 453 11.55 -27.38 0.30
CA GLU A 453 11.86 -28.54 -0.55
C GLU A 453 11.71 -28.24 -2.04
N PHE A 454 10.78 -27.36 -2.39
CA PHE A 454 10.60 -26.86 -3.75
C PHE A 454 9.95 -25.48 -3.77
N SER A 455 10.41 -24.62 -4.66
CA SER A 455 9.83 -23.30 -4.85
C SER A 455 9.84 -22.89 -6.33
N ALA A 456 8.75 -22.25 -6.77
CA ALA A 456 8.63 -21.67 -8.09
C ALA A 456 8.13 -20.23 -8.00
N GLY A 457 8.43 -19.41 -9.01
CA GLY A 457 7.98 -18.03 -9.01
C GLY A 457 7.74 -17.48 -10.40
N ALA A 458 6.94 -16.41 -10.46
CA ALA A 458 6.69 -15.64 -11.68
C ALA A 458 6.93 -14.16 -11.43
N ASP A 459 7.69 -13.51 -12.31
CA ASP A 459 7.97 -12.08 -12.23
C ASP A 459 8.40 -11.53 -13.61
N PHE A 460 8.56 -10.22 -13.71
CA PHE A 460 9.16 -9.56 -14.88
C PHE A 460 10.67 -9.69 -14.90
N TRP A 461 11.31 -9.88 -13.73
CA TRP A 461 12.76 -9.82 -13.52
C TRP A 461 13.24 -10.99 -12.67
N LEU A 462 14.54 -11.27 -12.76
CA LEU A 462 15.24 -12.05 -11.74
C LEU A 462 15.42 -11.17 -10.48
N THR A 463 14.35 -11.05 -9.69
CA THR A 463 14.40 -10.38 -8.38
C THR A 463 15.20 -11.23 -7.39
N PRO A 464 15.63 -10.65 -6.24
CA PRO A 464 16.29 -11.44 -5.19
C PRO A 464 15.50 -12.68 -4.75
N THR A 465 14.16 -12.62 -4.82
CA THR A 465 13.31 -13.79 -4.54
C THR A 465 13.39 -14.81 -5.67
N MET A 466 13.31 -14.37 -6.93
CA MET A 466 13.40 -15.27 -8.09
C MET A 466 14.74 -15.97 -8.15
N GLU A 467 15.82 -15.32 -7.70
CA GLU A 467 17.14 -15.93 -7.58
C GLU A 467 17.19 -17.12 -6.60
N LEU A 468 16.19 -17.30 -5.73
CA LEU A 468 16.10 -18.43 -4.78
C LEU A 468 15.20 -19.56 -5.29
N MET A 469 14.47 -19.37 -6.41
CA MET A 469 13.53 -20.35 -6.93
C MET A 469 14.21 -21.53 -7.64
N ASP A 470 13.52 -22.67 -7.72
CA ASP A 470 13.89 -23.80 -8.54
C ASP A 470 13.42 -23.62 -10.00
N ILE A 471 12.25 -22.97 -10.19
CA ILE A 471 11.70 -22.61 -11.49
C ILE A 471 11.25 -21.15 -11.46
N VAL A 472 11.57 -20.40 -12.51
CA VAL A 472 11.10 -19.05 -12.75
C VAL A 472 10.32 -18.94 -14.07
N LEU A 473 9.21 -18.20 -14.02
CA LEU A 473 8.28 -18.01 -15.11
C LEU A 473 8.24 -16.54 -15.56
N PRO A 474 8.29 -16.24 -16.87
CA PRO A 474 8.23 -14.88 -17.41
C PRO A 474 6.81 -14.33 -17.41
N ALA A 475 6.53 -13.28 -16.68
CA ALA A 475 5.22 -12.63 -16.63
C ALA A 475 5.05 -11.56 -17.72
N ALA A 476 3.84 -11.48 -18.29
CA ALA A 476 3.42 -10.41 -19.20
C ALA A 476 2.95 -9.17 -18.44
N THR A 477 3.28 -7.98 -18.96
CA THR A 477 2.79 -6.70 -18.41
C THR A 477 1.32 -6.45 -18.76
N SER A 478 0.70 -5.41 -18.15
CA SER A 478 -0.68 -5.02 -18.49
C SER A 478 -0.88 -4.61 -19.95
N LEU A 479 0.18 -4.29 -20.67
CA LEU A 479 0.12 -3.95 -22.09
C LEU A 479 0.20 -5.18 -23.01
N GLU A 480 0.49 -6.35 -22.47
CA GLU A 480 0.73 -7.59 -23.19
C GLU A 480 -0.34 -8.67 -22.95
N ARG A 481 -1.26 -8.46 -22.00
CA ARG A 481 -2.23 -9.47 -21.56
C ARG A 481 -3.69 -9.01 -21.65
N LEU A 482 -4.60 -9.98 -21.71
CA LEU A 482 -6.04 -9.76 -21.56
C LEU A 482 -6.41 -9.68 -20.07
N GLY A 483 -7.26 -8.72 -19.73
CA GLY A 483 -7.83 -8.59 -18.39
C GLY A 483 -6.84 -8.21 -17.27
N PRO A 484 -7.29 -8.32 -16.04
CA PRO A 484 -8.64 -8.69 -15.60
C PRO A 484 -9.68 -7.61 -15.88
N VAL A 485 -10.97 -7.97 -15.69
CA VAL A 485 -12.04 -6.98 -15.70
C VAL A 485 -11.77 -5.90 -14.66
N SER A 486 -11.77 -4.65 -15.09
CA SER A 486 -11.60 -3.49 -14.22
C SER A 486 -12.92 -2.79 -13.96
N VAL A 487 -13.24 -2.55 -12.71
CA VAL A 487 -14.44 -1.83 -12.29
C VAL A 487 -14.01 -0.56 -11.56
N THR A 488 -14.42 0.60 -12.08
CA THR A 488 -14.15 1.90 -11.45
C THR A 488 -15.44 2.71 -11.40
N GLY A 489 -16.01 2.83 -10.21
CA GLY A 489 -17.35 3.39 -10.04
C GLY A 489 -18.38 2.57 -10.80
N SER A 490 -19.09 3.21 -11.74
CA SER A 490 -20.04 2.55 -12.64
C SER A 490 -19.44 2.12 -13.99
N THR A 491 -18.15 2.31 -14.22
CA THR A 491 -17.50 1.95 -15.49
C THR A 491 -16.85 0.58 -15.38
N ILE A 492 -17.17 -0.31 -16.32
CA ILE A 492 -16.51 -1.60 -16.52
C ILE A 492 -15.63 -1.50 -17.75
N PHE A 493 -14.41 -1.97 -17.64
CA PHE A 493 -13.44 -1.98 -18.72
C PHE A 493 -12.70 -3.32 -18.76
N LEU A 494 -12.51 -3.87 -19.92
CA LEU A 494 -11.70 -5.07 -20.14
C LEU A 494 -10.42 -4.67 -20.89
N PRO A 495 -9.27 -4.55 -20.19
CA PRO A 495 -8.00 -4.29 -20.83
C PRO A 495 -7.66 -5.40 -21.82
N GLN A 496 -7.24 -5.01 -23.03
CA GLN A 496 -6.79 -5.92 -24.07
C GLN A 496 -5.29 -5.78 -24.29
N PRO A 497 -4.62 -6.80 -24.85
CA PRO A 497 -3.23 -6.66 -25.27
C PRO A 497 -3.07 -5.49 -26.24
N VAL A 498 -2.15 -4.59 -25.91
CA VAL A 498 -1.77 -3.45 -26.76
C VAL A 498 -0.72 -3.88 -27.78
N VAL A 499 0.18 -4.75 -27.35
CA VAL A 499 1.23 -5.37 -28.15
C VAL A 499 1.29 -6.88 -27.83
N SER A 500 1.91 -7.66 -28.70
CA SER A 500 2.19 -9.06 -28.43
C SER A 500 3.15 -9.20 -27.23
N PRO A 501 3.02 -10.25 -26.43
CA PRO A 501 3.94 -10.53 -25.35
C PRO A 501 5.40 -10.62 -25.83
N ILE A 502 6.34 -10.15 -25.02
CA ILE A 502 7.77 -10.24 -25.33
C ILE A 502 8.21 -11.70 -25.17
N ALA A 503 8.79 -12.24 -26.22
CA ALA A 503 9.27 -13.62 -26.29
C ALA A 503 8.17 -14.62 -25.86
N GLU A 504 8.38 -15.37 -24.77
CA GLU A 504 7.43 -16.35 -24.25
C GLU A 504 6.71 -15.89 -22.96
N ALA A 505 6.71 -14.59 -22.64
CA ALA A 505 5.97 -14.09 -21.48
C ALA A 505 4.47 -14.38 -21.62
N ARG A 506 3.83 -14.80 -20.53
CA ARG A 506 2.39 -15.11 -20.51
C ARG A 506 1.65 -14.28 -19.46
N GLY A 507 0.37 -14.00 -19.73
CA GLY A 507 -0.54 -13.41 -18.77
C GLY A 507 -0.79 -14.34 -17.57
N ASP A 508 -1.01 -13.76 -16.39
CA ASP A 508 -1.15 -14.53 -15.16
C ASP A 508 -2.35 -15.50 -15.19
N LEU A 509 -3.48 -15.11 -15.80
CA LEU A 509 -4.61 -16.03 -15.99
C LEU A 509 -4.22 -17.23 -16.86
N GLU A 510 -3.51 -17.00 -17.95
CA GLU A 510 -3.16 -18.04 -18.90
C GLU A 510 -2.31 -19.13 -18.26
N TRP A 511 -1.16 -18.78 -17.69
CA TRP A 511 -0.26 -19.78 -17.12
C TRP A 511 -0.79 -20.42 -15.84
N MET A 512 -1.57 -19.69 -15.01
CA MET A 512 -2.19 -20.27 -13.81
C MET A 512 -3.26 -21.31 -14.16
N TRP A 513 -4.06 -21.06 -15.20
CA TRP A 513 -5.06 -22.00 -15.69
C TRP A 513 -4.42 -23.22 -16.35
N ASP A 514 -3.30 -23.02 -17.04
CA ASP A 514 -2.51 -24.14 -17.56
C ASP A 514 -1.91 -24.97 -16.42
N LEU A 515 -1.37 -24.34 -15.38
CA LEU A 515 -0.90 -25.06 -14.18
C LEU A 515 -2.03 -25.86 -13.53
N ALA A 516 -3.24 -25.32 -13.46
CA ALA A 516 -4.39 -26.03 -12.92
C ALA A 516 -4.71 -27.33 -13.73
N LYS A 517 -4.53 -27.32 -15.04
CA LYS A 517 -4.65 -28.53 -15.88
C LYS A 517 -3.60 -29.56 -15.50
N HIS A 518 -2.34 -29.20 -15.39
CA HIS A 518 -1.26 -30.08 -14.96
C HIS A 518 -1.46 -30.65 -13.54
N LEU A 519 -2.13 -29.89 -12.66
CA LEU A 519 -2.51 -30.33 -11.30
C LEU A 519 -3.75 -31.24 -11.29
N GLY A 520 -4.38 -31.52 -12.41
CA GLY A 520 -5.58 -32.34 -12.52
C GLY A 520 -6.88 -31.67 -12.04
N ILE A 521 -6.86 -30.33 -11.88
CA ILE A 521 -8.02 -29.52 -11.43
C ILE A 521 -8.48 -28.55 -12.53
N GLY A 522 -8.15 -28.81 -13.78
CA GLY A 522 -8.46 -27.95 -14.92
C GLY A 522 -9.94 -27.62 -15.10
N ALA A 523 -10.84 -28.55 -14.79
CA ALA A 523 -12.28 -28.34 -14.85
C ALA A 523 -12.76 -27.17 -13.95
N ASP A 524 -12.13 -26.98 -12.78
CA ASP A 524 -12.38 -25.85 -11.90
C ASP A 524 -11.90 -24.50 -12.46
N PHE A 525 -11.18 -24.51 -13.57
CA PHE A 525 -10.55 -23.38 -14.23
C PHE A 525 -10.91 -23.34 -15.73
N TRP A 526 -12.15 -23.71 -16.07
CA TRP A 526 -12.70 -23.73 -17.44
C TRP A 526 -11.78 -24.41 -18.46
N ASN A 527 -10.99 -25.41 -18.02
CA ASN A 527 -9.98 -26.10 -18.81
C ASN A 527 -8.99 -25.18 -19.55
N GLY A 528 -8.69 -24.03 -18.95
CA GLY A 528 -7.76 -23.05 -19.52
C GLY A 528 -8.43 -21.95 -20.36
N ASP A 529 -9.75 -21.96 -20.49
CA ASP A 529 -10.47 -20.94 -21.27
C ASP A 529 -10.62 -19.64 -20.46
N VAL A 530 -9.76 -18.66 -20.77
CA VAL A 530 -9.78 -17.32 -20.15
C VAL A 530 -11.06 -16.56 -20.51
N MET A 531 -11.59 -16.72 -21.74
CA MET A 531 -12.82 -16.02 -22.15
C MET A 531 -14.03 -16.54 -21.39
N ALA A 532 -14.15 -17.86 -21.22
CA ALA A 532 -15.19 -18.46 -20.39
C ALA A 532 -15.10 -18.00 -18.92
N THR A 533 -13.89 -17.83 -18.39
CA THR A 533 -13.66 -17.26 -17.05
C THR A 533 -14.22 -15.84 -16.93
N LEU A 534 -13.89 -14.97 -17.88
CA LEU A 534 -14.34 -13.59 -17.90
C LEU A 534 -15.87 -13.50 -18.08
N ASP A 535 -16.44 -14.33 -18.93
CA ASP A 535 -17.88 -14.46 -19.12
C ASP A 535 -18.58 -14.85 -17.82
N TRP A 536 -18.03 -15.84 -17.08
CA TRP A 536 -18.57 -16.24 -15.79
C TRP A 536 -18.53 -15.11 -14.76
N GLN A 537 -17.46 -14.31 -14.74
CA GLN A 537 -17.40 -13.13 -13.83
C GLN A 537 -18.46 -12.08 -14.18
N LEU A 538 -18.74 -11.88 -15.45
CA LEU A 538 -19.65 -10.83 -15.96
C LEU A 538 -21.12 -11.28 -16.05
N GLU A 539 -21.42 -12.57 -15.89
CA GLU A 539 -22.77 -13.13 -16.03
C GLU A 539 -23.84 -12.39 -15.21
N PRO A 540 -23.60 -11.98 -13.94
CA PRO A 540 -24.62 -11.27 -13.17
C PRO A 540 -25.03 -9.92 -13.76
N LEU A 541 -24.24 -9.39 -14.69
CA LEU A 541 -24.51 -8.14 -15.41
C LEU A 541 -25.15 -8.41 -16.80
N GLY A 542 -25.26 -9.68 -17.22
CA GLY A 542 -25.73 -10.04 -18.56
C GLY A 542 -24.78 -9.60 -19.67
N ILE A 543 -23.48 -9.47 -19.38
CA ILE A 543 -22.45 -8.98 -20.31
C ILE A 543 -21.51 -10.12 -20.67
N LYS A 544 -21.15 -10.22 -21.95
CA LYS A 544 -20.09 -11.10 -22.43
C LYS A 544 -18.76 -10.34 -22.57
N ALA A 545 -17.65 -11.01 -22.28
CA ALA A 545 -16.32 -10.44 -22.41
C ALA A 545 -16.05 -9.92 -23.83
N ILE A 546 -16.48 -10.69 -24.85
CA ILE A 546 -16.33 -10.30 -26.27
C ILE A 546 -17.06 -8.98 -26.61
N ASP A 547 -18.12 -8.65 -25.90
CA ASP A 547 -18.83 -7.38 -26.10
C ASP A 547 -18.08 -6.21 -25.48
N LEU A 548 -17.47 -6.40 -24.31
CA LEU A 548 -16.59 -5.38 -23.71
C LEU A 548 -15.33 -5.14 -24.56
N MET A 549 -14.83 -6.16 -25.25
CA MET A 549 -13.68 -6.01 -26.16
C MET A 549 -13.98 -5.08 -27.34
N LYS A 550 -15.25 -4.93 -27.72
CA LYS A 550 -15.69 -4.00 -28.78
C LYS A 550 -15.84 -2.57 -28.28
N GLU A 551 -15.72 -2.35 -26.97
CA GLU A 551 -15.91 -1.05 -26.32
C GLU A 551 -14.59 -0.48 -25.79
N PRO A 552 -13.79 0.19 -26.63
CA PRO A 552 -12.45 0.62 -26.27
C PRO A 552 -12.41 1.72 -25.17
N LYS A 553 -13.56 2.27 -24.79
CA LYS A 553 -13.71 3.23 -23.69
C LYS A 553 -14.29 2.60 -22.43
N GLY A 554 -14.63 1.31 -22.49
CA GLY A 554 -15.38 0.62 -21.45
C GLY A 554 -16.89 0.96 -21.52
N ARG A 555 -17.65 0.26 -20.69
CA ARG A 555 -19.11 0.41 -20.61
C ARG A 555 -19.50 1.05 -19.26
N VAL A 556 -20.29 2.11 -19.32
CA VAL A 556 -20.92 2.66 -18.13
C VAL A 556 -22.18 1.86 -17.83
N ILE A 557 -22.19 1.20 -16.67
CA ILE A 557 -23.35 0.44 -16.19
C ILE A 557 -24.17 1.34 -15.29
N LYS A 558 -25.46 1.41 -15.55
CA LYS A 558 -26.37 2.10 -14.64
C LYS A 558 -26.35 1.36 -13.31
N ALA A 559 -25.86 2.05 -12.27
CA ALA A 559 -25.79 1.47 -10.94
C ALA A 559 -27.20 0.96 -10.54
N PRO A 560 -27.30 -0.21 -9.90
CA PRO A 560 -28.56 -0.65 -9.33
C PRO A 560 -29.11 0.45 -8.41
N PRO A 561 -30.45 0.64 -8.38
CA PRO A 561 -31.01 1.65 -7.50
C PRO A 561 -30.55 1.38 -6.06
N PRO A 562 -30.30 2.44 -5.27
CA PRO A 562 -29.97 2.26 -3.87
C PRO A 562 -31.02 1.37 -3.23
N LYS A 563 -30.59 0.27 -2.64
CA LYS A 563 -31.51 -0.56 -1.85
C LYS A 563 -32.02 0.30 -0.69
N SER A 564 -33.30 0.18 -0.39
CA SER A 564 -33.84 0.74 0.85
C SER A 564 -32.96 0.32 2.03
N THR A 565 -32.98 1.12 3.09
CA THR A 565 -32.29 0.81 4.35
C THR A 565 -32.36 -0.68 4.66
N ALA A 566 -31.25 -1.26 5.12
CA ALA A 566 -31.24 -2.63 5.60
C ALA A 566 -32.38 -2.82 6.64
N ASP A 567 -33.03 -3.99 6.66
CA ASP A 567 -34.07 -4.30 7.64
C ASP A 567 -33.61 -4.02 9.08
N LYS A 568 -32.30 -4.05 9.32
CA LYS A 568 -31.64 -3.68 10.57
C LYS A 568 -30.38 -2.84 10.26
N PRO A 569 -30.43 -1.50 10.37
CA PRO A 569 -29.22 -0.69 10.32
C PRO A 569 -28.28 -1.03 11.49
N GLY A 570 -26.99 -0.93 11.28
CA GLY A 570 -25.99 -1.23 12.33
C GLY A 570 -24.65 -1.69 11.77
N PHE A 571 -23.74 -1.96 12.67
CA PHE A 571 -22.37 -2.36 12.37
C PHE A 571 -22.21 -3.90 12.39
N ARG A 572 -21.19 -4.40 11.69
CA ARG A 572 -20.87 -5.83 11.67
C ARG A 572 -19.98 -6.22 12.86
N THR A 573 -20.43 -5.87 14.05
CA THR A 573 -19.82 -6.22 15.34
C THR A 573 -20.74 -7.12 16.13
N PRO A 574 -20.28 -7.81 17.17
CA PRO A 574 -21.15 -8.59 18.05
C PRO A 574 -22.29 -7.83 18.68
N SER A 575 -22.08 -6.54 18.99
CA SER A 575 -23.11 -5.65 19.57
C SER A 575 -24.05 -5.03 18.53
N GLY A 576 -23.74 -5.10 17.23
CA GLY A 576 -24.43 -4.36 16.19
C GLY A 576 -24.13 -2.85 16.21
N LYS A 577 -23.24 -2.39 17.10
CA LYS A 577 -22.83 -1.00 17.30
C LYS A 577 -21.35 -0.80 16.97
N PHE A 578 -20.91 0.45 16.86
CA PHE A 578 -19.49 0.80 16.81
C PHE A 578 -18.84 0.50 18.17
N GLU A 579 -17.94 -0.46 18.23
CA GLU A 579 -17.31 -0.89 19.49
C GLU A 579 -16.08 -0.04 19.81
N LEU A 580 -16.24 0.94 20.69
CA LEU A 580 -15.14 1.68 21.30
C LEU A 580 -14.34 0.77 22.23
N LYS A 581 -15.00 -0.21 22.84
CA LYS A 581 -14.43 -1.32 23.58
C LYS A 581 -14.79 -2.63 22.89
N SER A 582 -13.79 -3.29 22.31
CA SER A 582 -14.01 -4.45 21.45
C SER A 582 -14.17 -5.73 22.26
N SER A 583 -15.35 -6.31 22.19
CA SER A 583 -15.66 -7.63 22.79
C SER A 583 -14.90 -8.79 22.14
N ILE A 584 -14.46 -8.62 20.88
CA ILE A 584 -13.66 -9.62 20.16
C ILE A 584 -12.23 -9.65 20.74
N LEU A 585 -11.63 -8.50 21.00
CA LEU A 585 -10.30 -8.42 21.61
C LEU A 585 -10.29 -8.99 23.02
N GLU A 586 -11.27 -8.64 23.84
CA GLU A 586 -11.40 -9.20 25.19
C GLU A 586 -11.48 -10.74 25.19
N LYS A 587 -12.27 -11.31 24.28
CA LYS A 587 -12.36 -12.77 24.11
C LYS A 587 -11.05 -13.42 23.63
N ALA A 588 -10.23 -12.65 22.92
CA ALA A 588 -8.91 -13.08 22.46
C ALA A 588 -7.77 -12.81 23.48
N GLY A 589 -8.10 -12.29 24.67
CA GLY A 589 -7.12 -12.00 25.74
C GLY A 589 -6.38 -10.68 25.58
N PHE A 590 -6.86 -9.77 24.73
CA PHE A 590 -6.32 -8.44 24.53
C PHE A 590 -7.21 -7.39 25.21
N ASP A 591 -6.64 -6.20 25.43
CA ASP A 591 -7.42 -5.07 25.92
C ASP A 591 -8.49 -4.67 24.87
N GLY A 592 -9.74 -4.61 25.31
CA GLY A 592 -10.86 -4.21 24.45
C GLY A 592 -10.85 -2.73 24.08
N LEU A 593 -10.30 -1.85 24.94
CA LEU A 593 -10.12 -0.42 24.65
C LEU A 593 -8.94 -0.23 23.67
N PRO A 594 -8.93 0.86 22.88
CA PRO A 594 -7.79 1.21 22.04
C PRO A 594 -6.66 1.83 22.86
N THR A 595 -5.94 1.02 23.61
CA THR A 595 -4.92 1.45 24.55
C THR A 595 -3.65 1.91 23.86
N TYR A 596 -3.05 2.97 24.38
CA TYR A 596 -1.72 3.43 23.97
C TYR A 596 -0.65 2.67 24.75
N GLN A 597 0.38 2.25 24.03
CA GLN A 597 1.61 1.71 24.59
C GLN A 597 2.82 2.39 23.93
N GLU A 598 3.82 2.71 24.71
CA GLU A 598 5.07 3.29 24.22
C GLU A 598 5.80 2.28 23.31
N PRO A 599 6.35 2.72 22.15
CA PRO A 599 7.15 1.85 21.31
C PRO A 599 8.31 1.20 22.08
N PRO A 600 8.41 -0.15 22.09
CA PRO A 600 9.41 -0.86 22.92
C PRO A 600 10.85 -0.60 22.49
N GLU A 601 11.06 -0.16 21.24
CA GLU A 601 12.37 0.17 20.66
C GLU A 601 12.59 1.69 20.59
N GLY A 602 11.74 2.48 21.25
CA GLY A 602 11.80 3.92 21.28
C GLY A 602 12.65 4.48 22.45
N PRO A 603 12.90 5.80 22.44
CA PRO A 603 13.80 6.43 23.40
C PRO A 603 13.28 6.38 24.84
N VAL A 604 11.97 6.34 25.05
CA VAL A 604 11.37 6.28 26.39
C VAL A 604 11.46 4.88 26.98
N ALA A 605 11.20 3.85 26.16
CA ALA A 605 11.30 2.47 26.61
C ALA A 605 12.76 1.99 26.77
N GLN A 606 13.70 2.57 26.00
CA GLN A 606 15.11 2.19 26.01
C GLN A 606 16.04 3.40 26.23
N PRO A 607 16.00 4.07 27.38
CA PRO A 607 16.76 5.30 27.59
C PRO A 607 18.28 5.10 27.50
N ARG A 608 18.83 3.98 28.00
CA ARG A 608 20.27 3.67 27.87
C ARG A 608 20.70 3.43 26.41
N MET A 609 19.83 2.83 25.60
CA MET A 609 20.10 2.64 24.18
C MET A 609 20.05 3.98 23.44
N ALA A 610 19.17 4.88 23.83
CA ALA A 610 19.05 6.21 23.27
C ALA A 610 20.29 7.10 23.50
N GLU A 611 21.12 6.83 24.51
CA GLU A 611 22.43 7.49 24.66
C GLU A 611 23.38 7.18 23.50
N LYS A 612 23.36 5.92 23.01
CA LYS A 612 24.19 5.48 21.89
C LYS A 612 23.51 5.78 20.54
N PHE A 613 22.20 5.62 20.45
CA PHE A 613 21.39 5.79 19.24
C PHE A 613 20.34 6.89 19.44
N PRO A 614 20.74 8.18 19.44
CA PRO A 614 19.91 9.28 19.93
C PRO A 614 18.83 9.76 18.97
N LEU A 615 18.71 9.15 17.79
CA LEU A 615 17.73 9.53 16.77
C LEU A 615 16.65 8.45 16.65
N VAL A 616 15.44 8.89 16.33
CA VAL A 616 14.32 7.98 16.00
C VAL A 616 14.31 7.72 14.50
N PHE A 617 14.42 6.46 14.13
CA PHE A 617 14.38 6.00 12.76
C PHE A 617 12.93 5.85 12.29
N ASN A 618 12.61 6.45 11.14
CA ASN A 618 11.34 6.32 10.48
C ASN A 618 11.56 5.93 9.00
N THR A 619 10.83 4.93 8.52
CA THR A 619 10.88 4.51 7.12
C THR A 619 9.48 4.22 6.54
N GLY A 620 9.39 3.81 5.28
CA GLY A 620 8.16 3.40 4.63
C GLY A 620 7.50 4.46 3.75
N SER A 621 7.99 5.68 3.68
CA SER A 621 7.52 6.65 2.67
C SER A 621 7.94 6.24 1.27
N ARG A 622 7.09 6.59 0.30
CA ARG A 622 7.36 6.40 -1.12
C ARG A 622 7.92 7.68 -1.72
N GLU A 623 8.92 7.55 -2.56
CA GLU A 623 9.32 8.62 -3.46
C GLU A 623 8.37 8.66 -4.67
N PRO A 624 8.12 9.82 -5.27
CA PRO A 624 7.18 9.93 -6.41
C PRO A 624 7.52 9.01 -7.59
N MET A 625 8.81 8.73 -7.80
CA MET A 625 9.34 7.91 -8.90
C MET A 625 9.16 6.41 -8.69
N TYR A 626 9.01 5.95 -7.44
CA TYR A 626 9.08 4.55 -7.09
C TYR A 626 7.85 4.06 -6.33
N VAL A 627 7.66 2.74 -6.36
CA VAL A 627 6.68 2.04 -5.53
C VAL A 627 7.42 0.90 -4.83
N HIS A 628 7.70 1.05 -3.54
CA HIS A 628 8.52 0.09 -2.79
C HIS A 628 9.86 -0.17 -3.51
N SER A 629 10.21 -1.41 -3.82
CA SER A 629 11.41 -1.76 -4.61
C SER A 629 11.21 -1.65 -6.13
N ARG A 630 9.98 -1.41 -6.60
CA ARG A 630 9.67 -1.37 -8.04
C ARG A 630 10.23 -0.12 -8.73
N HIS A 631 10.60 -0.28 -10.00
CA HIS A 631 11.05 0.77 -10.92
C HIS A 631 12.46 1.30 -10.65
N ARG A 632 13.21 0.74 -9.70
CA ARG A 632 14.61 1.12 -9.43
C ARG A 632 15.54 0.84 -10.61
N ASN A 633 15.16 -0.07 -11.50
CA ASN A 633 15.87 -0.39 -12.75
C ASN A 633 15.41 0.47 -13.95
N ASN A 634 14.40 1.34 -13.79
CA ASN A 634 13.96 2.24 -14.86
C ASN A 634 14.93 3.43 -14.98
N PRO A 635 15.69 3.57 -16.11
CA PRO A 635 16.75 4.59 -16.22
C PRO A 635 16.20 5.99 -16.08
N ARG A 636 15.05 6.29 -16.70
CA ARG A 636 14.43 7.62 -16.67
C ARG A 636 13.98 8.03 -15.26
N LEU A 637 13.51 7.09 -14.46
CA LEU A 637 13.13 7.38 -13.07
C LEU A 637 14.38 7.51 -12.18
N ARG A 638 15.44 6.75 -12.49
CA ARG A 638 16.72 6.88 -11.79
C ARG A 638 17.43 8.21 -12.05
N GLU A 639 17.31 8.81 -13.23
CA GLU A 639 17.81 10.16 -13.48
C GLU A 639 17.19 11.19 -12.53
N LEU A 640 15.90 11.04 -12.19
CA LEU A 640 15.19 11.94 -11.28
C LEU A 640 15.54 11.71 -9.81
N GLN A 641 15.86 10.49 -9.43
CA GLN A 641 16.23 10.09 -8.08
C GLN A 641 17.23 8.94 -8.15
N PRO A 642 18.55 9.24 -8.27
CA PRO A 642 19.56 8.22 -8.52
C PRO A 642 19.98 7.43 -7.29
N ASP A 643 19.96 8.04 -6.10
CA ASP A 643 20.60 7.51 -4.91
C ASP A 643 19.62 7.28 -3.74
N PRO A 644 19.88 6.27 -2.89
CA PRO A 644 19.25 6.18 -1.59
C PRO A 644 19.66 7.36 -0.71
N LYS A 645 18.72 7.89 0.04
CA LYS A 645 18.97 9.05 0.91
C LYS A 645 18.25 8.96 2.24
N VAL A 646 18.78 9.71 3.21
CA VAL A 646 18.13 10.00 4.49
C VAL A 646 17.77 11.48 4.58
N ASP A 647 16.52 11.79 4.89
CA ASP A 647 16.13 13.13 5.29
C ASP A 647 16.58 13.35 6.73
N LEU A 648 17.47 14.31 6.94
CA LEU A 648 18.09 14.67 8.22
C LEU A 648 17.81 16.14 8.52
N ASN A 649 17.32 16.42 9.74
CA ASN A 649 17.09 17.80 10.12
C ASN A 649 18.41 18.59 10.16
N ARG A 650 18.35 19.88 9.79
CA ARG A 650 19.53 20.77 9.75
C ARG A 650 20.27 20.79 11.10
N LYS A 651 19.56 20.86 12.23
CA LYS A 651 20.18 20.87 13.57
C LYS A 651 20.94 19.57 13.85
N ASP A 652 20.35 18.43 13.46
CA ASP A 652 20.96 17.12 13.66
C ASP A 652 22.19 16.91 12.75
N ALA A 653 22.15 17.47 11.53
CA ALA A 653 23.28 17.46 10.60
C ALA A 653 24.43 18.35 11.10
N GLU A 654 24.15 19.57 11.52
CA GLU A 654 25.14 20.52 12.05
C GLU A 654 25.83 19.96 13.29
N ALA A 655 25.08 19.37 14.24
CA ALA A 655 25.63 18.72 15.43
C ALA A 655 26.60 17.56 15.13
N ARG A 656 26.53 16.98 13.93
CA ARG A 656 27.36 15.86 13.46
C ARG A 656 28.37 16.27 12.38
N GLY A 657 28.40 17.56 12.01
CA GLY A 657 29.26 18.09 10.96
C GLY A 657 28.95 17.53 9.58
N ILE A 658 27.75 17.01 9.33
CA ILE A 658 27.31 16.41 8.06
C ILE A 658 26.88 17.49 7.09
N LYS A 659 27.30 17.38 5.82
CA LYS A 659 26.93 18.30 4.75
C LYS A 659 25.95 17.66 3.77
N GLN A 660 25.25 18.51 3.00
CA GLN A 660 24.32 18.08 1.96
C GLN A 660 25.01 17.16 0.95
N GLY A 661 24.42 15.99 0.68
CA GLY A 661 24.89 15.04 -0.32
C GLY A 661 26.09 14.18 0.11
N GLU A 662 26.64 14.36 1.31
CA GLU A 662 27.69 13.49 1.86
C GLU A 662 27.16 12.06 2.07
N ASP A 663 28.05 11.07 1.93
CA ASP A 663 27.76 9.71 2.35
C ASP A 663 27.73 9.64 3.87
N VAL A 664 26.68 9.05 4.40
CA VAL A 664 26.48 8.86 5.83
C VAL A 664 26.10 7.41 6.12
N ILE A 665 26.53 6.94 7.26
CA ILE A 665 26.17 5.64 7.80
C ILE A 665 25.01 5.83 8.77
N ILE A 666 23.92 5.12 8.51
CA ILE A 666 22.82 4.93 9.44
C ILE A 666 23.06 3.61 10.15
N GLU A 667 23.15 3.66 11.48
CA GLU A 667 23.42 2.51 12.31
C GLU A 667 22.28 2.32 13.32
N THR A 668 21.82 1.07 13.47
CA THR A 668 20.88 0.63 14.48
C THR A 668 21.49 -0.54 15.26
N PRO A 669 20.85 -1.03 16.33
CA PRO A 669 21.33 -2.25 17.00
C PRO A 669 21.38 -3.50 16.09
N ALA A 670 20.61 -3.50 14.98
CA ALA A 670 20.54 -4.63 14.05
C ALA A 670 21.58 -4.58 12.90
N GLY A 671 22.19 -3.42 12.64
CA GLY A 671 23.16 -3.27 11.57
C GLY A 671 23.32 -1.85 11.06
N SER A 672 23.95 -1.68 9.89
CA SER A 672 24.17 -0.37 9.28
C SER A 672 24.03 -0.38 7.76
N ILE A 673 23.67 0.78 7.20
CA ILE A 673 23.63 1.04 5.76
C ILE A 673 24.25 2.40 5.46
N THR A 674 24.77 2.56 4.22
CA THR A 674 25.31 3.83 3.73
C THR A 674 24.33 4.46 2.75
N VAL A 675 24.02 5.74 2.93
CA VAL A 675 23.09 6.52 2.09
C VAL A 675 23.58 7.97 1.94
N LYS A 676 23.01 8.73 1.02
CA LYS A 676 23.28 10.17 0.87
C LYS A 676 22.49 10.99 1.91
N ALA A 677 23.14 11.95 2.55
CA ALA A 677 22.47 12.90 3.44
C ALA A 677 21.65 13.92 2.62
N ASN A 678 20.35 14.01 2.93
CA ASN A 678 19.48 15.09 2.44
C ASN A 678 19.10 15.99 3.61
N ILE A 679 19.82 17.11 3.77
CA ILE A 679 19.59 18.04 4.88
C ILE A 679 18.34 18.87 4.57
N THR A 680 17.34 18.76 5.45
CA THR A 680 16.04 19.38 5.24
C THR A 680 15.37 19.76 6.55
N ASN A 681 14.46 20.72 6.50
CA ASN A 681 13.56 21.03 7.63
C ASN A 681 12.22 20.29 7.54
N LEU A 682 12.05 19.38 6.58
CA LEU A 682 10.85 18.56 6.45
C LEU A 682 10.75 17.51 7.56
N ALA A 683 11.89 16.96 8.00
CA ALA A 683 12.00 16.12 9.19
C ALA A 683 12.14 16.98 10.44
N GLN A 684 11.53 16.58 11.55
CA GLN A 684 11.73 17.23 12.84
C GLN A 684 13.10 16.88 13.44
N PRO A 685 13.67 17.73 14.34
CA PRO A 685 14.88 17.38 15.04
C PRO A 685 14.73 16.08 15.84
N GLY A 686 15.78 15.26 15.86
CA GLY A 686 15.77 13.97 16.55
C GLY A 686 15.10 12.82 15.79
N VAL A 687 14.55 13.08 14.58
CA VAL A 687 13.92 12.05 13.74
C VAL A 687 14.56 12.02 12.37
N VAL A 688 14.96 10.85 11.92
CA VAL A 688 15.47 10.62 10.56
C VAL A 688 14.46 9.85 9.73
N HIS A 689 14.36 10.20 8.45
CA HIS A 689 13.47 9.53 7.53
C HIS A 689 14.26 8.90 6.38
N VAL A 690 14.17 7.57 6.23
CA VAL A 690 14.89 6.80 5.23
C VAL A 690 13.93 6.17 4.26
N PHE A 691 14.17 6.35 2.96
CA PHE A 691 13.34 5.76 1.92
C PHE A 691 13.74 4.31 1.67
N HIS A 692 12.75 3.41 1.66
CA HIS A 692 12.97 1.97 1.49
C HIS A 692 13.04 1.53 0.01
N GLY A 693 13.42 0.26 -0.19
CA GLY A 693 13.36 -0.41 -1.48
C GLY A 693 14.59 -0.17 -2.38
N TRP A 694 15.71 0.25 -1.81
CA TRP A 694 16.98 0.39 -2.50
C TRP A 694 17.85 -0.86 -2.32
N PRO A 695 18.23 -1.56 -3.40
CA PRO A 695 19.02 -2.79 -3.28
C PRO A 695 20.41 -2.59 -2.63
N GLN A 696 21.04 -1.44 -2.87
CA GLN A 696 22.36 -1.10 -2.34
C GLN A 696 22.34 -0.51 -0.92
N ALA A 697 21.16 -0.16 -0.39
CA ALA A 697 20.97 0.38 0.95
C ALA A 697 19.63 -0.09 1.50
N ASP A 698 19.54 -1.41 1.74
CA ASP A 698 18.32 -2.05 2.16
C ASP A 698 18.03 -1.76 3.63
N VAL A 699 17.04 -0.91 3.87
CA VAL A 699 16.62 -0.52 5.23
C VAL A 699 16.11 -1.71 6.05
N ASN A 700 15.63 -2.77 5.40
CA ASN A 700 15.06 -3.91 6.10
C ASN A 700 16.11 -4.78 6.78
N THR A 701 17.37 -4.70 6.34
CA THR A 701 18.50 -5.39 7.01
C THR A 701 18.83 -4.82 8.38
N ILE A 702 18.49 -3.53 8.62
CA ILE A 702 18.81 -2.82 9.86
C ILE A 702 17.57 -2.59 10.75
N LEU A 703 16.41 -3.11 10.37
CA LEU A 703 15.19 -3.03 11.17
C LEU A 703 15.11 -4.19 12.17
N ALA A 704 14.63 -3.90 13.38
CA ALA A 704 14.19 -4.96 14.29
C ALA A 704 12.92 -5.63 13.74
N ARG A 705 12.76 -6.92 14.03
CA ARG A 705 11.59 -7.70 13.60
C ARG A 705 10.56 -7.77 14.74
N THR A 706 10.12 -6.62 15.19
CA THR A 706 9.06 -6.51 16.20
C THR A 706 7.70 -6.50 15.51
N LEU A 707 6.79 -7.37 15.94
CA LEU A 707 5.46 -7.54 15.35
C LEU A 707 4.37 -7.07 16.31
N ASP A 708 3.34 -6.41 15.78
CA ASP A 708 2.11 -6.09 16.51
C ASP A 708 1.43 -7.38 16.99
N PRO A 709 1.13 -7.53 18.29
CA PRO A 709 0.65 -8.80 18.82
C PRO A 709 -0.77 -9.19 18.36
N ILE A 710 -1.57 -8.22 17.90
CA ILE A 710 -2.94 -8.45 17.41
C ILE A 710 -2.96 -8.83 15.93
N SER A 711 -2.18 -8.11 15.13
CA SER A 711 -2.24 -8.21 13.66
C SER A 711 -1.02 -8.89 13.03
N GLY A 712 0.08 -9.07 13.77
CA GLY A 712 1.33 -9.57 13.22
C GLY A 712 2.06 -8.58 12.30
N PHE A 713 1.65 -7.31 12.28
CA PHE A 713 2.29 -6.28 11.45
C PHE A 713 3.66 -5.87 11.98
N PRO A 714 4.65 -5.62 11.11
CA PRO A 714 5.97 -5.24 11.54
C PRO A 714 6.05 -3.75 11.93
N ALA A 715 6.83 -3.47 12.95
CA ALA A 715 7.15 -2.13 13.40
C ALA A 715 8.28 -1.53 12.54
N PHE A 716 7.96 -0.96 11.40
CA PHE A 716 8.91 -0.30 10.50
C PHE A 716 9.35 1.10 10.97
N LYS A 717 8.78 1.61 12.05
CA LYS A 717 8.93 2.99 12.50
C LYS A 717 9.24 3.01 13.98
N SER A 718 9.76 4.15 14.46
CA SER A 718 9.95 4.42 15.89
C SER A 718 11.05 3.65 16.63
N GLN A 719 11.98 2.99 15.92
CA GLN A 719 13.17 2.42 16.57
C GLN A 719 14.34 3.43 16.64
N LEU A 720 15.34 3.13 17.47
CA LEU A 720 16.48 4.00 17.66
C LEU A 720 17.56 3.80 16.60
N CYS A 721 18.23 4.89 16.21
CA CYS A 721 19.39 4.86 15.31
C CYS A 721 20.39 5.98 15.64
N GLN A 722 21.59 5.87 15.02
CA GLN A 722 22.60 6.91 14.93
C GLN A 722 22.88 7.19 13.46
N VAL A 723 23.22 8.44 13.15
CA VAL A 723 23.73 8.85 11.84
C VAL A 723 25.10 9.49 12.03
N ARG A 724 26.10 9.02 11.27
CA ARG A 724 27.46 9.54 11.29
C ARG A 724 28.02 9.62 9.88
N LYS A 725 29.11 10.36 9.67
CA LYS A 725 29.85 10.35 8.40
C LYS A 725 30.34 8.95 8.05
N ALA A 726 30.34 8.62 6.75
CA ALA A 726 30.85 7.36 6.25
C ALA A 726 32.38 7.28 6.35
#